data_ddb00fe1b791a16c2a50ac36917ac83d
#
_entry.id   ddb00fe1b791a16c2a50ac36917ac83d
#
_cell.length_a   1.000
_cell.length_b   1.000
_cell.length_c   1.000
_cell.angle_alpha   90.00
_cell.angle_beta   90.00
_cell.angle_gamma   90.00
#
_symmetry.space_group_name_H-M   'P 1'
#
loop_
_entity.id
_entity.type
_entity.pdbx_description
1 polymer ?
#
loop_
_entity_poly.entity_id
_entity_poly.type
_entity_poly.pdbx_seq_one_letter_code
_entity_poly.pdbx_strand_id
1 'polypeptide(L)'
;MLLFSLLNHPVIPIYRSKSLAFFLFLLFAATQSLAQPPIEVTEELMHDVFPGADGFSPKEGEPPVYRALRENPENGELETVGYLFETPDMPPEEVGYSAPVDILVGMDLKGTITGLKILYYIESYKSIRGDFINSEYFPNQFEDKNIVEGFRIGRDVDGISRATITSWAVSRGIRNAARRVAEAYLTDSEFVSLTSSDAVALQVLAAQTWDDMVENQLVVNWTITQPDGTQLELALVFMGHDGLGEILVGDVDYSRADREASARVSDGNMLLVGIAGNSSQPFRQERLAVQQGEDVFPIERRRFVYVGSADYGKIANRVRFAGAMVLDPAIDLNQPFDVLYNTGGRVGEFGTIAQISYKVPTIPLALALGQPIPPELLPEIDDDLTAFQNEGLYASLINDAPWFDVSILLLLLAMVMTAFLRKSASIRWATLGFTLIYLGWMDGGFVSVSHITNFVKIGPSMFRSDLPQLLILVFTIITTLFWGRVFCSSLCPFGALQDFIAQFTPKRFKKELSQGVHDKAIFIKYAVLVFLIIMAVFFTNLSLFQYFEPFGTIFYFSQSYLLWGILGVFVLASVVIPRFYCRYACPLGAALGITALISPWRISRVPQCDVCKVCEHSCPTGAIRGPRIDFKECVRCDICETKLIARSGVCKHDMETVNIRIKNFDAVTST
;
A
#
# COMPACT_ATOMS: atom_id res chain seq x y z
N MET A 1 15.02 8.92 40.31
CA MET A 1 15.71 8.00 41.21
C MET A 1 15.70 6.55 40.68
N LEU A 2 15.57 6.35 39.35
CA LEU A 2 15.55 5.02 38.68
C LEU A 2 16.68 4.82 37.68
N LEU A 3 17.56 5.81 37.50
CA LEU A 3 18.71 5.76 36.58
C LEU A 3 20.03 5.36 37.27
N PHE A 4 20.10 5.26 38.58
CA PHE A 4 21.33 4.98 39.32
C PHE A 4 21.54 3.50 39.70
N SER A 5 20.56 2.63 39.42
CA SER A 5 20.65 1.18 39.73
C SER A 5 21.30 0.33 38.63
N LEU A 6 21.66 0.92 37.49
CA LEU A 6 22.22 0.19 36.34
C LEU A 6 23.75 0.22 36.27
N LEU A 7 24.45 0.90 37.17
CA LEU A 7 25.89 1.15 37.09
C LEU A 7 26.75 0.28 38.01
N ASN A 8 26.18 -0.65 38.77
CA ASN A 8 26.95 -1.53 39.67
C ASN A 8 26.98 -2.98 39.19
N HIS A 9 27.50 -3.25 37.99
CA HIS A 9 28.02 -4.56 37.61
C HIS A 9 29.48 -4.43 37.17
N PRO A 10 30.35 -5.42 37.53
CA PRO A 10 31.80 -5.30 37.31
C PRO A 10 32.12 -5.20 35.82
N VAL A 11 32.97 -4.24 35.51
CA VAL A 11 33.56 -3.98 34.18
C VAL A 11 34.19 -5.27 33.65
N ILE A 12 33.64 -5.84 32.63
CA ILE A 12 34.20 -7.01 31.91
C ILE A 12 35.40 -6.52 31.11
N PRO A 13 36.58 -7.14 31.21
CA PRO A 13 37.74 -6.77 30.41
C PRO A 13 37.42 -6.99 28.92
N ILE A 14 37.54 -5.92 28.13
CA ILE A 14 37.44 -5.95 26.67
C ILE A 14 38.62 -6.78 26.14
N TYR A 15 38.36 -8.05 25.85
CA TYR A 15 39.28 -8.86 25.09
C TYR A 15 39.45 -8.27 23.70
N ARG A 16 40.60 -7.70 23.39
CA ARG A 16 41.00 -7.21 22.06
C ARG A 16 41.00 -8.39 21.07
N SER A 17 39.86 -8.68 20.49
CA SER A 17 39.75 -9.63 19.40
C SER A 17 40.03 -8.91 18.08
N LYS A 18 41.17 -9.24 17.45
CA LYS A 18 41.50 -8.81 16.08
C LYS A 18 40.40 -9.18 15.07
N SER A 19 39.55 -10.14 15.40
CA SER A 19 38.35 -10.55 14.65
C SER A 19 37.24 -9.51 14.66
N LEU A 20 37.05 -8.76 15.73
CA LEU A 20 36.00 -7.71 15.75
C LEU A 20 36.41 -6.52 14.87
N ALA A 21 37.70 -6.13 14.91
CA ALA A 21 38.24 -5.09 14.07
C ALA A 21 38.23 -5.50 12.59
N PHE A 22 38.49 -6.74 12.25
CA PHE A 22 38.42 -7.27 10.89
C PHE A 22 36.97 -7.34 10.40
N PHE A 23 36.03 -7.72 11.26
CA PHE A 23 34.59 -7.74 10.93
C PHE A 23 34.02 -6.31 10.73
N LEU A 24 34.44 -5.34 11.55
CA LEU A 24 34.10 -3.93 11.39
C LEU A 24 34.76 -3.32 10.14
N PHE A 25 35.99 -3.74 9.80
CA PHE A 25 36.67 -3.33 8.57
C PHE A 25 35.99 -3.89 7.31
N LEU A 26 35.58 -5.15 7.33
CA LEU A 26 34.80 -5.75 6.25
C LEU A 26 33.41 -5.09 6.09
N LEU A 27 32.77 -4.75 7.20
CA LEU A 27 31.54 -3.97 7.18
C LEU A 27 31.77 -2.55 6.61
N PHE A 28 32.86 -1.90 7.01
CA PHE A 28 33.21 -0.56 6.52
C PHE A 28 33.62 -0.57 5.03
N ALA A 29 34.37 -1.59 4.59
CA ALA A 29 34.72 -1.75 3.19
C ALA A 29 33.49 -2.08 2.30
N ALA A 30 32.51 -2.81 2.85
CA ALA A 30 31.24 -3.08 2.17
C ALA A 30 30.34 -1.83 2.07
N THR A 31 30.49 -0.85 2.96
CA THR A 31 29.66 0.36 2.97
C THR A 31 30.03 1.36 1.88
N GLN A 32 31.26 1.37 1.39
CA GLN A 32 31.69 2.28 0.33
C GLN A 32 31.14 1.91 -1.06
N SER A 33 30.61 0.70 -1.23
CA SER A 33 30.13 0.20 -2.52
C SER A 33 28.60 0.31 -2.73
N LEU A 34 27.83 0.88 -1.77
CA LEU A 34 26.38 0.65 -1.71
C LEU A 34 25.50 1.90 -1.76
N ALA A 35 26.04 3.10 -1.64
CA ALA A 35 25.29 4.33 -1.87
C ALA A 35 25.46 4.73 -3.33
N GLN A 36 24.44 4.52 -4.16
CA GLN A 36 24.38 5.21 -5.45
C GLN A 36 24.13 6.68 -5.16
N PRO A 37 25.02 7.59 -5.61
CA PRO A 37 24.71 9.01 -5.55
C PRO A 37 23.48 9.31 -6.43
N PRO A 38 22.76 10.41 -6.19
CA PRO A 38 21.76 10.90 -7.11
C PRO A 38 22.36 11.00 -8.52
N ILE A 39 21.58 10.68 -9.53
CA ILE A 39 21.98 10.86 -10.93
C ILE A 39 22.05 12.37 -11.17
N GLU A 40 23.20 12.88 -11.56
CA GLU A 40 23.34 14.30 -11.92
C GLU A 40 22.65 14.56 -13.27
N VAL A 41 21.96 15.69 -13.35
CA VAL A 41 21.30 16.13 -14.59
C VAL A 41 22.39 16.63 -15.54
N THR A 42 22.63 15.87 -16.60
CA THR A 42 23.58 16.20 -17.67
C THR A 42 22.81 16.54 -18.94
N GLU A 43 23.46 17.24 -19.87
CA GLU A 43 22.85 17.60 -21.16
C GLU A 43 22.46 16.34 -21.95
N GLU A 44 23.26 15.28 -21.89
CA GLU A 44 22.93 13.98 -22.47
C GLU A 44 21.63 13.40 -21.91
N LEU A 45 21.45 13.46 -20.58
CA LEU A 45 20.24 13.01 -19.92
C LEU A 45 19.02 13.87 -20.28
N MET A 46 19.21 15.19 -20.46
CA MET A 46 18.14 16.08 -20.90
C MET A 46 17.69 15.73 -22.31
N HIS A 47 18.62 15.37 -23.21
CA HIS A 47 18.28 14.88 -24.56
C HIS A 47 17.54 13.54 -24.53
N ASP A 48 17.89 12.64 -23.61
CA ASP A 48 17.15 11.37 -23.42
C ASP A 48 15.71 11.62 -23.01
N VAL A 49 15.48 12.63 -22.14
CA VAL A 49 14.15 12.98 -21.61
C VAL A 49 13.34 13.84 -22.59
N PHE A 50 14.03 14.65 -23.40
CA PHE A 50 13.42 15.50 -24.44
C PHE A 50 14.16 15.36 -25.79
N PRO A 51 13.93 14.26 -26.52
CA PRO A 51 14.68 13.99 -27.78
C PRO A 51 14.44 15.01 -28.88
N GLY A 52 13.39 15.83 -28.77
CA GLY A 52 13.04 16.85 -29.78
C GLY A 52 13.73 18.19 -29.61
N ALA A 53 14.62 18.39 -28.65
CA ALA A 53 15.35 19.64 -28.45
C ALA A 53 16.74 19.61 -29.10
N ASP A 54 17.20 20.75 -29.57
CA ASP A 54 18.58 20.94 -30.08
C ASP A 54 19.51 21.48 -28.97
N GLY A 55 18.95 22.03 -27.90
CA GLY A 55 19.68 22.52 -26.72
C GLY A 55 18.77 22.91 -25.60
N PHE A 56 19.37 23.27 -24.43
CA PHE A 56 18.64 23.60 -23.22
C PHE A 56 19.13 24.90 -22.61
N SER A 57 18.21 25.67 -22.00
CA SER A 57 18.58 26.85 -21.22
C SER A 57 19.16 26.42 -19.87
N PRO A 58 19.86 27.34 -19.15
CA PRO A 58 20.06 27.17 -17.71
C PRO A 58 18.73 27.04 -16.97
N LYS A 59 18.76 26.43 -15.80
CA LYS A 59 17.59 26.28 -14.90
C LYS A 59 17.22 27.64 -14.32
N GLU A 60 16.07 28.17 -14.72
CA GLU A 60 15.61 29.52 -14.39
C GLU A 60 14.08 29.55 -14.17
N GLY A 61 13.60 30.60 -13.53
CA GLY A 61 12.17 30.90 -13.36
C GLY A 61 11.61 30.47 -12.01
N GLU A 62 10.30 30.65 -11.84
CA GLU A 62 9.55 30.28 -10.64
C GLU A 62 8.20 29.64 -11.07
N PRO A 63 8.06 28.32 -10.95
CA PRO A 63 9.05 27.34 -10.47
C PRO A 63 10.24 27.18 -11.44
N PRO A 64 11.43 26.73 -10.95
CA PRO A 64 12.62 26.64 -11.77
C PRO A 64 12.53 25.51 -12.82
N VAL A 65 12.78 25.83 -14.09
CA VAL A 65 12.70 24.90 -15.22
C VAL A 65 13.87 25.11 -16.20
N TYR A 66 14.20 24.08 -16.96
CA TYR A 66 15.03 24.20 -18.16
C TYR A 66 14.09 24.34 -19.35
N ARG A 67 14.35 25.30 -20.25
CA ARG A 67 13.62 25.41 -21.53
C ARG A 67 14.28 24.52 -22.55
N ALA A 68 13.50 23.61 -23.17
CA ALA A 68 13.93 22.87 -24.33
C ALA A 68 13.85 23.77 -25.57
N LEU A 69 14.95 23.93 -26.25
CA LEU A 69 15.11 24.86 -27.35
C LEU A 69 15.29 24.07 -28.66
N ARG A 70 14.66 24.55 -29.72
CA ARG A 70 14.83 24.02 -31.09
C ARG A 70 15.13 25.15 -32.03
N GLU A 71 16.06 24.92 -32.94
CA GLU A 71 16.39 25.91 -34.01
C GLU A 71 15.25 25.91 -35.03
N ASN A 72 14.65 27.08 -35.24
CA ASN A 72 13.64 27.26 -36.28
C ASN A 72 14.34 27.25 -37.66
N PRO A 73 14.00 26.32 -38.54
CA PRO A 73 14.67 26.16 -39.84
C PRO A 73 14.45 27.35 -40.80
N GLU A 74 13.51 28.25 -40.54
CA GLU A 74 13.23 29.39 -41.39
C GLU A 74 14.07 30.63 -41.03
N ASN A 75 14.34 30.87 -39.76
CA ASN A 75 15.03 32.07 -39.30
C ASN A 75 16.33 31.79 -38.49
N GLY A 76 16.60 30.53 -38.11
CA GLY A 76 17.75 30.15 -37.31
C GLY A 76 17.70 30.62 -35.85
N GLU A 77 16.54 31.06 -35.39
CA GLU A 77 16.35 31.44 -33.98
C GLU A 77 15.98 30.22 -33.14
N LEU A 78 16.43 30.22 -31.86
CA LEU A 78 16.09 29.18 -30.91
C LEU A 78 14.72 29.47 -30.33
N GLU A 79 13.75 28.60 -30.59
CA GLU A 79 12.41 28.65 -30.05
C GLU A 79 12.23 27.64 -28.92
N THR A 80 11.45 28.01 -27.88
CA THR A 80 11.09 27.09 -26.80
C THR A 80 10.05 26.10 -27.32
N VAL A 81 10.36 24.79 -27.26
CA VAL A 81 9.47 23.71 -27.66
C VAL A 81 8.91 22.90 -26.50
N GLY A 82 9.37 23.16 -25.29
CA GLY A 82 8.91 22.53 -24.07
C GLY A 82 9.75 22.89 -22.87
N TYR A 83 9.50 22.21 -21.78
CA TYR A 83 10.15 22.42 -20.48
C TYR A 83 10.62 21.12 -19.87
N LEU A 84 11.78 21.15 -19.21
CA LEU A 84 12.24 20.09 -18.33
C LEU A 84 12.31 20.65 -16.90
N PHE A 85 11.94 19.80 -15.95
CA PHE A 85 11.91 20.19 -14.54
C PHE A 85 12.17 18.99 -13.64
N GLU A 86 12.66 19.28 -12.45
CA GLU A 86 12.91 18.30 -11.40
C GLU A 86 11.81 18.37 -10.36
N THR A 87 11.25 17.21 -9.95
CA THR A 87 10.14 17.17 -9.00
C THR A 87 10.46 17.77 -7.61
N PRO A 88 11.71 17.73 -7.09
CA PRO A 88 12.05 18.38 -5.82
C PRO A 88 11.87 19.91 -5.81
N ASP A 89 11.94 20.54 -6.97
CA ASP A 89 11.73 21.99 -7.10
C ASP A 89 10.26 22.39 -7.00
N MET A 90 9.36 21.40 -6.98
CA MET A 90 7.90 21.57 -6.99
C MET A 90 7.26 21.07 -5.69
N PRO A 91 7.43 21.77 -4.54
CA PRO A 91 6.87 21.30 -3.28
C PRO A 91 5.33 21.23 -3.32
N PRO A 92 4.70 20.31 -2.56
CA PRO A 92 5.33 19.37 -1.64
C PRO A 92 6.00 18.20 -2.36
N GLU A 93 7.19 17.81 -1.88
CA GLU A 93 7.88 16.62 -2.40
C GLU A 93 7.06 15.35 -2.10
N GLU A 94 6.92 14.49 -3.10
CA GLU A 94 6.30 13.17 -2.90
C GLU A 94 7.32 12.20 -2.30
N VAL A 95 6.92 11.58 -1.21
CA VAL A 95 7.79 10.67 -0.46
C VAL A 95 7.46 9.23 -0.85
N GLY A 96 8.46 8.55 -1.40
CA GLY A 96 8.44 7.10 -1.60
C GLY A 96 8.58 6.33 -0.29
N TYR A 97 8.97 5.07 -0.37
CA TYR A 97 9.05 4.20 0.82
C TYR A 97 10.00 4.73 1.92
N SER A 98 11.14 5.31 1.56
CA SER A 98 12.16 5.71 2.54
C SER A 98 12.78 7.08 2.31
N ALA A 99 12.43 7.77 1.24
CA ALA A 99 12.94 9.09 0.89
C ALA A 99 12.01 9.77 -0.11
N PRO A 100 12.14 11.10 -0.30
CA PRO A 100 11.60 11.78 -1.45
C PRO A 100 12.05 11.10 -2.75
N VAL A 101 11.24 11.24 -3.81
CA VAL A 101 11.56 10.71 -5.12
C VAL A 101 11.88 11.89 -6.04
N ASP A 102 13.11 11.89 -6.57
CA ASP A 102 13.57 12.94 -7.49
C ASP A 102 13.44 12.44 -8.92
N ILE A 103 12.73 13.19 -9.75
CA ILE A 103 12.45 12.82 -11.14
C ILE A 103 12.73 14.03 -12.02
N LEU A 104 13.50 13.82 -13.09
CA LEU A 104 13.59 14.75 -14.21
C LEU A 104 12.47 14.41 -15.20
N VAL A 105 11.63 15.38 -15.51
CA VAL A 105 10.47 15.23 -16.40
C VAL A 105 10.59 16.22 -17.55
N GLY A 106 10.37 15.75 -18.77
CA GLY A 106 10.22 16.58 -19.96
C GLY A 106 8.75 16.69 -20.35
N MET A 107 8.32 17.88 -20.76
CA MET A 107 6.95 18.17 -21.15
C MET A 107 6.93 19.16 -22.32
N ASP A 108 6.16 18.88 -23.36
CA ASP A 108 5.97 19.78 -24.48
C ASP A 108 5.02 20.95 -24.16
N LEU A 109 4.88 21.88 -25.10
CA LEU A 109 3.98 23.04 -24.94
C LEU A 109 2.48 22.66 -24.93
N LYS A 110 2.15 21.40 -25.28
CA LYS A 110 0.77 20.90 -25.21
C LYS A 110 0.47 20.21 -23.89
N GLY A 111 1.46 20.10 -23.01
CA GLY A 111 1.32 19.40 -21.74
C GLY A 111 1.49 17.88 -21.85
N THR A 112 2.10 17.39 -22.94
CA THR A 112 2.39 15.97 -23.10
C THR A 112 3.79 15.66 -22.56
N ILE A 113 3.90 14.60 -21.78
CA ILE A 113 5.18 14.14 -21.24
C ILE A 113 6.03 13.55 -22.38
N THR A 114 7.19 14.11 -22.62
CA THR A 114 8.11 13.67 -23.67
C THR A 114 9.04 12.56 -23.24
N GLY A 115 9.26 12.45 -21.95
CA GLY A 115 10.10 11.44 -21.30
C GLY A 115 10.34 11.80 -19.85
N LEU A 116 10.90 10.85 -19.11
CA LEU A 116 11.31 11.10 -17.74
C LEU A 116 12.49 10.21 -17.30
N LYS A 117 13.19 10.67 -16.26
CA LYS A 117 14.23 9.88 -15.60
C LYS A 117 14.14 10.02 -14.10
N ILE A 118 14.07 8.91 -13.40
CA ILE A 118 14.10 8.91 -11.94
C ILE A 118 15.56 9.06 -11.48
N LEU A 119 15.88 10.22 -10.93
CA LEU A 119 17.22 10.60 -10.51
C LEU A 119 17.60 9.97 -9.18
N TYR A 120 16.64 9.93 -8.25
CA TYR A 120 16.85 9.41 -6.93
C TYR A 120 15.58 8.82 -6.32
N TYR A 121 15.73 7.68 -5.67
CA TYR A 121 14.74 7.09 -4.79
C TYR A 121 15.40 6.08 -3.84
N ILE A 122 14.80 5.87 -2.68
CA ILE A 122 15.22 4.83 -1.74
C ILE A 122 14.10 3.83 -1.53
N GLU A 123 14.37 2.60 -1.92
CA GLU A 123 13.54 1.44 -1.63
C GLU A 123 14.27 0.43 -0.78
N SER A 124 13.54 -0.18 0.16
CA SER A 124 14.10 -1.15 1.11
C SER A 124 14.85 -2.30 0.43
N TYR A 125 14.42 -2.66 -0.76
CA TYR A 125 14.92 -3.82 -1.48
C TYR A 125 15.61 -3.46 -2.80
N LYS A 126 15.93 -2.18 -3.05
CA LYS A 126 16.65 -1.72 -4.25
C LYS A 126 17.95 -2.51 -4.48
N SER A 127 18.74 -2.72 -3.43
CA SER A 127 19.99 -3.49 -3.50
C SER A 127 19.78 -5.01 -3.67
N ILE A 128 18.58 -5.51 -3.40
CA ILE A 128 18.22 -6.91 -3.59
C ILE A 128 17.67 -7.17 -4.99
N ARG A 129 16.83 -6.26 -5.49
CA ARG A 129 16.09 -6.37 -6.74
C ARG A 129 16.73 -5.61 -7.90
N GLY A 130 17.78 -4.81 -7.64
CA GLY A 130 18.34 -3.88 -8.61
C GLY A 130 17.54 -2.58 -8.71
N ASP A 131 17.82 -1.78 -9.73
CA ASP A 131 17.15 -0.49 -9.99
C ASP A 131 15.83 -0.71 -10.75
N PHE A 132 14.87 -1.35 -10.10
CA PHE A 132 13.64 -1.85 -10.71
C PHE A 132 12.60 -0.74 -11.00
N ILE A 133 12.66 0.40 -10.31
CA ILE A 133 11.80 1.56 -10.61
C ILE A 133 12.27 2.26 -11.88
N ASN A 134 13.59 2.32 -12.13
CA ASN A 134 14.18 2.86 -13.35
C ASN A 134 14.22 1.84 -14.51
N SER A 135 13.58 0.68 -14.36
CA SER A 135 13.44 -0.24 -15.50
C SER A 135 12.63 0.43 -16.61
N GLU A 136 12.98 0.17 -17.87
CA GLU A 136 12.29 0.77 -19.03
C GLU A 136 10.77 0.65 -18.98
N TYR A 137 10.27 -0.44 -18.41
CA TYR A 137 8.84 -0.69 -18.33
C TYR A 137 8.06 0.38 -17.56
N PHE A 138 8.57 0.86 -16.41
CA PHE A 138 7.77 1.75 -15.55
C PHE A 138 7.85 3.23 -16.01
N PRO A 139 9.03 3.81 -16.26
CA PRO A 139 9.11 5.17 -16.81
C PRO A 139 8.41 5.36 -18.16
N ASN A 140 8.55 4.40 -19.07
CA ASN A 140 7.99 4.53 -20.43
C ASN A 140 6.46 4.56 -20.46
N GLN A 141 5.78 4.16 -19.37
CA GLN A 141 4.33 4.27 -19.28
C GLN A 141 3.82 5.72 -19.17
N PHE A 142 4.69 6.65 -18.82
CA PHE A 142 4.35 8.07 -18.72
C PHE A 142 4.64 8.85 -19.99
N GLU A 143 5.46 8.31 -20.90
CA GLU A 143 5.73 8.92 -22.19
C GLU A 143 4.43 9.01 -23.01
N ASP A 144 4.29 10.09 -23.77
CA ASP A 144 3.13 10.44 -24.58
C ASP A 144 1.82 10.67 -23.77
N LYS A 145 1.86 10.59 -22.45
CA LYS A 145 0.70 10.94 -21.62
C LYS A 145 0.55 12.44 -21.45
N ASN A 146 -0.69 12.89 -21.56
CA ASN A 146 -1.03 14.29 -21.32
C ASN A 146 -1.34 14.55 -19.83
N ILE A 147 -0.99 15.70 -19.32
CA ILE A 147 -1.22 16.07 -17.90
C ILE A 147 -2.71 16.20 -17.52
N VAL A 148 -3.63 16.14 -18.48
CA VAL A 148 -5.07 15.99 -18.26
C VAL A 148 -5.39 14.63 -17.68
N GLU A 149 -4.60 13.61 -18.03
CA GLU A 149 -4.79 12.25 -17.55
C GLU A 149 -4.57 12.16 -16.04
N GLY A 150 -5.19 11.16 -15.41
CA GLY A 150 -5.18 11.00 -13.95
C GLY A 150 -3.84 10.53 -13.38
N PHE A 151 -2.98 9.90 -14.19
CA PHE A 151 -1.73 9.25 -13.76
C PHE A 151 -1.97 8.31 -12.56
N ARG A 152 -3.03 7.51 -12.59
CA ARG A 152 -3.44 6.65 -11.47
C ARG A 152 -2.83 5.26 -11.58
N ILE A 153 -2.13 4.85 -10.53
CA ILE A 153 -1.58 3.49 -10.45
C ILE A 153 -2.71 2.47 -10.39
N GLY A 154 -2.63 1.45 -11.23
CA GLY A 154 -3.62 0.38 -11.36
C GLY A 154 -4.80 0.72 -12.28
N ARG A 155 -4.78 1.87 -12.93
CA ARG A 155 -5.77 2.31 -13.90
C ARG A 155 -5.11 2.65 -15.25
N ASP A 156 -4.44 3.76 -15.34
CA ASP A 156 -3.73 4.28 -16.53
C ASP A 156 -2.21 4.09 -16.46
N VAL A 157 -1.70 3.70 -15.31
CA VAL A 157 -0.29 3.32 -15.08
C VAL A 157 -0.22 2.04 -14.26
N ASP A 158 0.56 1.07 -14.71
CA ASP A 158 0.79 -0.15 -13.94
C ASP A 158 1.81 0.08 -12.83
N GLY A 159 1.43 -0.21 -11.61
CA GLY A 159 2.34 -0.16 -10.46
C GLY A 159 3.32 -1.32 -10.44
N ILE A 160 4.47 -1.10 -9.81
CA ILE A 160 5.44 -2.16 -9.57
C ILE A 160 5.05 -2.96 -8.33
N SER A 161 4.83 -4.26 -8.49
CA SER A 161 4.54 -5.15 -7.38
C SER A 161 5.56 -5.01 -6.25
N ARG A 162 5.07 -4.79 -5.02
CA ARG A 162 5.88 -4.64 -3.80
C ARG A 162 6.76 -3.36 -3.76
N ALA A 163 6.44 -2.40 -4.60
CA ALA A 163 6.96 -1.04 -4.56
C ALA A 163 5.81 -0.04 -4.77
N THR A 164 4.63 -0.40 -4.34
CA THR A 164 3.39 0.37 -4.55
C THR A 164 3.52 1.80 -4.03
N ILE A 165 4.07 1.99 -2.84
CA ILE A 165 4.26 3.33 -2.24
C ILE A 165 5.14 4.21 -3.14
N THR A 166 6.27 3.69 -3.63
CA THR A 166 7.17 4.45 -4.50
C THR A 166 6.57 4.65 -5.88
N SER A 167 5.84 3.67 -6.45
CA SER A 167 5.11 3.84 -7.71
C SER A 167 4.07 4.96 -7.61
N TRP A 168 3.30 5.01 -6.52
CA TRP A 168 2.35 6.10 -6.25
C TRP A 168 3.04 7.46 -6.08
N ALA A 169 4.18 7.50 -5.36
CA ALA A 169 4.93 8.74 -5.18
C ALA A 169 5.49 9.27 -6.50
N VAL A 170 6.01 8.39 -7.37
CA VAL A 170 6.47 8.75 -8.72
C VAL A 170 5.32 9.32 -9.54
N SER A 171 4.21 8.61 -9.60
CA SER A 171 3.05 8.99 -10.41
C SER A 171 2.47 10.34 -9.97
N ARG A 172 2.25 10.53 -8.66
CA ARG A 172 1.78 11.81 -8.12
C ARG A 172 2.80 12.93 -8.29
N GLY A 173 4.08 12.63 -8.08
CA GLY A 173 5.17 13.60 -8.25
C GLY A 173 5.21 14.16 -9.67
N ILE A 174 5.15 13.30 -10.68
CA ILE A 174 5.11 13.69 -12.09
C ILE A 174 3.87 14.55 -12.35
N ARG A 175 2.67 14.05 -12.00
CA ARG A 175 1.42 14.76 -12.22
C ARG A 175 1.41 16.15 -11.59
N ASN A 176 1.75 16.22 -10.29
CA ASN A 176 1.68 17.48 -9.55
C ASN A 176 2.73 18.49 -10.04
N ALA A 177 3.94 18.05 -10.34
CA ALA A 177 5.00 18.90 -10.87
C ALA A 177 4.66 19.41 -12.28
N ALA A 178 4.22 18.52 -13.17
CA ALA A 178 3.86 18.89 -14.54
C ALA A 178 2.70 19.90 -14.59
N ARG A 179 1.67 19.73 -13.75
CA ARG A 179 0.56 20.69 -13.64
C ARG A 179 1.02 22.05 -13.15
N ARG A 180 1.92 22.13 -12.16
CA ARG A 180 2.47 23.40 -11.67
C ARG A 180 3.31 24.11 -12.71
N VAL A 181 4.11 23.37 -13.48
CA VAL A 181 4.86 23.95 -14.60
C VAL A 181 3.92 24.48 -15.66
N ALA A 182 2.87 23.73 -15.97
CA ALA A 182 1.86 24.17 -16.93
C ALA A 182 1.12 25.43 -16.45
N GLU A 183 0.71 25.49 -15.19
CA GLU A 183 0.06 26.68 -14.61
C GLU A 183 0.98 27.93 -14.68
N ALA A 184 2.29 27.75 -14.51
CA ALA A 184 3.24 28.86 -14.49
C ALA A 184 3.64 29.33 -15.91
N TYR A 185 3.80 28.38 -16.85
CA TYR A 185 4.45 28.65 -18.15
C TYR A 185 3.54 28.45 -19.37
N LEU A 186 2.41 27.75 -19.21
CA LEU A 186 1.44 27.51 -20.28
C LEU A 186 0.13 28.30 -20.05
N THR A 187 0.19 29.37 -19.28
CA THR A 187 -1.00 30.16 -18.82
C THR A 187 -1.92 30.65 -19.95
N ASP A 188 -1.35 30.90 -21.13
CA ASP A 188 -2.10 31.35 -22.30
C ASP A 188 -2.56 30.20 -23.21
N SER A 189 -2.33 28.94 -22.81
CA SER A 189 -2.72 27.77 -23.59
C SER A 189 -4.15 27.34 -23.28
N GLU A 190 -4.84 26.88 -24.32
CA GLU A 190 -6.17 26.25 -24.20
C GLU A 190 -6.18 25.12 -23.16
N PHE A 191 -5.05 24.48 -22.97
CA PHE A 191 -4.81 23.41 -22.02
C PHE A 191 -4.99 23.85 -20.54
N VAL A 192 -4.39 24.97 -20.11
CA VAL A 192 -4.55 25.49 -18.73
C VAL A 192 -5.96 25.94 -18.47
N SER A 193 -6.63 26.51 -19.49
CA SER A 193 -8.04 26.90 -19.37
C SER A 193 -8.96 25.67 -19.17
N LEU A 194 -8.64 24.52 -19.79
CA LEU A 194 -9.37 23.26 -19.62
C LEU A 194 -9.20 22.69 -18.22
N THR A 195 -7.98 22.63 -17.70
CA THR A 195 -7.69 22.07 -16.36
C THR A 195 -8.27 22.90 -15.24
N SER A 196 -8.23 24.23 -15.33
CA SER A 196 -8.80 25.11 -14.32
C SER A 196 -10.34 25.10 -14.36
N SER A 197 -10.94 25.08 -15.55
CA SER A 197 -12.39 25.04 -15.71
C SER A 197 -12.99 23.71 -15.25
N ASP A 198 -12.31 22.58 -15.49
CA ASP A 198 -12.76 21.26 -15.08
C ASP A 198 -12.78 21.10 -13.56
N ALA A 199 -11.73 21.57 -12.88
CA ALA A 199 -11.67 21.53 -11.42
C ALA A 199 -12.82 22.33 -10.78
N VAL A 200 -13.09 23.53 -11.31
CA VAL A 200 -14.19 24.39 -10.84
C VAL A 200 -15.54 23.75 -11.13
N ALA A 201 -15.72 23.18 -12.32
CA ALA A 201 -16.95 22.50 -12.67
C ALA A 201 -17.24 21.30 -11.75
N LEU A 202 -16.21 20.50 -11.43
CA LEU A 202 -16.34 19.39 -10.49
C LEU A 202 -16.67 19.86 -9.07
N GLN A 203 -16.12 20.99 -8.62
CA GLN A 203 -16.49 21.59 -7.33
C GLN A 203 -17.96 22.03 -7.32
N VAL A 204 -18.43 22.68 -8.39
CA VAL A 204 -19.84 23.06 -8.53
C VAL A 204 -20.74 21.83 -8.47
N LEU A 205 -20.40 20.77 -9.19
CA LEU A 205 -21.16 19.52 -9.18
C LEU A 205 -21.10 18.82 -7.81
N ALA A 206 -19.96 18.84 -7.14
CA ALA A 206 -19.82 18.29 -5.79
C ALA A 206 -20.60 19.06 -4.73
N ALA A 207 -20.81 20.35 -4.90
CA ALA A 207 -21.60 21.17 -4.00
C ALA A 207 -23.12 20.92 -4.13
N GLN A 208 -23.59 20.45 -5.28
CA GLN A 208 -25.02 20.17 -5.50
C GLN A 208 -25.50 18.97 -4.69
N THR A 209 -26.71 19.04 -4.17
CA THR A 209 -27.42 17.89 -3.62
C THR A 209 -28.02 17.03 -4.75
N TRP A 210 -28.43 15.78 -4.43
CA TRP A 210 -29.13 14.94 -5.41
C TRP A 210 -30.38 15.59 -5.97
N ASP A 211 -31.13 16.29 -5.11
CA ASP A 211 -32.36 16.96 -5.51
C ASP A 211 -32.08 18.16 -6.42
N ASP A 212 -30.98 18.89 -6.17
CA ASP A 212 -30.50 19.95 -7.08
C ASP A 212 -30.10 19.38 -8.44
N MET A 213 -29.42 18.21 -8.44
CA MET A 213 -29.04 17.52 -9.68
C MET A 213 -30.25 17.06 -10.50
N VAL A 214 -31.34 16.67 -9.84
CA VAL A 214 -32.62 16.34 -10.52
C VAL A 214 -33.25 17.60 -11.10
N GLU A 215 -33.30 18.69 -10.35
CA GLU A 215 -33.85 19.96 -10.81
C GLU A 215 -33.07 20.53 -12.00
N ASN A 216 -31.74 20.42 -11.97
CA ASN A 216 -30.83 20.85 -13.04
C ASN A 216 -30.72 19.85 -14.21
N GLN A 217 -31.54 18.79 -14.23
CA GLN A 217 -31.55 17.75 -15.26
C GLN A 217 -30.22 16.98 -15.43
N LEU A 218 -29.35 17.02 -14.44
CA LEU A 218 -28.18 16.15 -14.38
C LEU A 218 -28.57 14.68 -14.11
N VAL A 219 -29.62 14.52 -13.29
CA VAL A 219 -30.28 13.24 -13.00
C VAL A 219 -31.64 13.21 -13.64
N VAL A 220 -31.91 12.25 -14.49
CA VAL A 220 -33.20 12.04 -15.11
C VAL A 220 -33.92 10.88 -14.45
N ASN A 221 -34.98 11.16 -13.72
CA ASN A 221 -35.84 10.14 -13.12
C ASN A 221 -36.85 9.63 -14.15
N TRP A 222 -36.94 8.32 -14.31
CA TRP A 222 -37.78 7.67 -15.28
C TRP A 222 -38.66 6.62 -14.63
N THR A 223 -39.99 6.80 -14.64
CA THR A 223 -40.95 5.82 -14.13
C THR A 223 -41.55 5.03 -15.28
N ILE A 224 -41.33 3.73 -15.28
CA ILE A 224 -41.84 2.80 -16.29
C ILE A 224 -43.00 2.00 -15.69
N THR A 225 -44.19 2.13 -16.24
CA THR A 225 -45.34 1.29 -15.85
C THR A 225 -45.32 0.00 -16.67
N GLN A 226 -45.25 -1.13 -16.00
CA GLN A 226 -45.28 -2.44 -16.64
C GLN A 226 -46.72 -2.90 -16.94
N PRO A 227 -46.92 -3.90 -17.82
CA PRO A 227 -48.25 -4.39 -18.17
C PRO A 227 -49.06 -4.95 -16.99
N ASP A 228 -48.41 -5.38 -15.92
CA ASP A 228 -49.03 -5.85 -14.69
C ASP A 228 -49.40 -4.72 -13.70
N GLY A 229 -49.17 -3.48 -14.09
CA GLY A 229 -49.43 -2.29 -13.26
C GLY A 229 -48.32 -1.96 -12.26
N THR A 230 -47.24 -2.74 -12.20
CA THR A 230 -46.09 -2.40 -11.36
C THR A 230 -45.29 -1.26 -11.96
N GLN A 231 -44.68 -0.44 -11.12
CA GLN A 231 -43.84 0.69 -11.53
C GLN A 231 -42.37 0.35 -11.26
N LEU A 232 -41.55 0.59 -12.27
CA LEU A 232 -40.11 0.53 -12.19
C LEU A 232 -39.58 1.97 -12.26
N GLU A 233 -38.91 2.43 -11.23
CA GLU A 233 -38.32 3.76 -11.15
C GLU A 233 -36.81 3.66 -11.41
N LEU A 234 -36.34 4.36 -12.44
CA LEU A 234 -34.95 4.42 -12.83
C LEU A 234 -34.43 5.86 -12.70
N ALA A 235 -33.18 6.01 -12.26
CA ALA A 235 -32.46 7.27 -12.29
C ALA A 235 -31.32 7.14 -13.31
N LEU A 236 -31.26 8.01 -14.29
CA LEU A 236 -30.23 8.02 -15.33
C LEU A 236 -29.31 9.22 -15.11
N VAL A 237 -28.00 8.96 -15.07
CA VAL A 237 -26.98 10.00 -14.86
C VAL A 237 -25.74 9.67 -15.68
N PHE A 238 -25.24 10.62 -16.44
CA PHE A 238 -24.04 10.45 -17.23
C PHE A 238 -22.78 10.48 -16.33
N MET A 239 -21.88 9.51 -16.50
CA MET A 239 -20.63 9.34 -15.75
C MET A 239 -19.39 9.25 -16.67
N GLY A 240 -19.39 9.98 -17.77
CA GLY A 240 -18.28 9.93 -18.75
C GLY A 240 -16.98 10.60 -18.29
N HIS A 241 -16.89 11.08 -17.07
CA HIS A 241 -15.68 11.68 -16.51
C HIS A 241 -15.43 11.15 -15.09
N ASP A 242 -14.16 10.89 -14.76
CA ASP A 242 -13.74 10.29 -13.51
C ASP A 242 -14.22 11.02 -12.28
N GLY A 243 -13.91 12.31 -12.19
CA GLY A 243 -14.31 13.12 -11.04
C GLY A 243 -15.81 13.21 -10.87
N LEU A 244 -16.60 13.21 -11.96
CA LEU A 244 -18.05 13.18 -11.89
C LEU A 244 -18.55 11.81 -11.39
N GLY A 245 -17.97 10.73 -11.87
CA GLY A 245 -18.31 9.38 -11.40
C GLY A 245 -18.03 9.21 -9.91
N GLU A 246 -16.89 9.69 -9.44
CA GLU A 246 -16.53 9.69 -8.02
C GLU A 246 -17.50 10.49 -7.15
N ILE A 247 -17.94 11.66 -7.62
CA ILE A 247 -18.97 12.47 -6.94
C ILE A 247 -20.28 11.70 -6.84
N LEU A 248 -20.69 11.03 -7.91
CA LEU A 248 -21.99 10.37 -8.00
C LEU A 248 -22.09 9.09 -7.17
N VAL A 249 -21.07 8.23 -7.23
CA VAL A 249 -21.12 6.86 -6.66
C VAL A 249 -20.00 6.56 -5.67
N GLY A 250 -19.11 7.51 -5.43
CA GLY A 250 -17.92 7.32 -4.60
C GLY A 250 -16.74 6.71 -5.37
N ASP A 251 -15.55 7.02 -4.93
CA ASP A 251 -14.28 6.67 -5.59
C ASP A 251 -14.12 5.16 -5.80
N VAL A 252 -14.35 4.35 -4.75
CA VAL A 252 -14.17 2.90 -4.78
C VAL A 252 -15.11 2.22 -5.78
N ASP A 253 -16.39 2.59 -5.73
CA ASP A 253 -17.40 1.96 -6.58
C ASP A 253 -17.23 2.41 -8.03
N TYR A 254 -16.86 3.68 -8.25
CA TYR A 254 -16.56 4.20 -9.58
C TYR A 254 -15.31 3.53 -10.17
N SER A 255 -14.17 3.55 -9.48
CA SER A 255 -12.92 2.96 -9.96
C SER A 255 -13.03 1.46 -10.29
N ARG A 256 -13.90 0.74 -9.57
CA ARG A 256 -14.19 -0.65 -9.87
C ARG A 256 -15.03 -0.78 -11.16
N ALA A 257 -16.09 0.00 -11.26
CA ALA A 257 -17.00 -0.02 -12.41
C ALA A 257 -16.28 0.41 -13.70
N ASP A 258 -15.47 1.43 -13.62
CA ASP A 258 -14.69 1.95 -14.73
C ASP A 258 -13.65 0.93 -15.24
N ARG A 259 -12.88 0.30 -14.36
CA ARG A 259 -11.97 -0.79 -14.76
C ARG A 259 -12.68 -1.92 -15.46
N GLU A 260 -13.89 -2.28 -14.98
CA GLU A 260 -14.67 -3.35 -15.58
C GLU A 260 -15.27 -2.90 -16.92
N ALA A 261 -15.71 -1.65 -17.06
CA ALA A 261 -16.21 -1.08 -18.29
C ALA A 261 -15.11 -1.00 -19.36
N SER A 262 -13.97 -0.42 -19.03
CA SER A 262 -12.82 -0.27 -19.92
C SER A 262 -12.23 -1.61 -20.39
N ALA A 263 -12.24 -2.62 -19.50
CA ALA A 263 -11.82 -3.98 -19.88
C ALA A 263 -12.79 -4.67 -20.87
N ARG A 264 -14.04 -4.23 -20.94
CA ARG A 264 -15.08 -4.83 -21.80
C ARG A 264 -15.32 -4.06 -23.10
N VAL A 265 -15.24 -2.75 -23.04
CA VAL A 265 -15.45 -1.83 -24.17
C VAL A 265 -14.43 -0.70 -24.06
N SER A 266 -13.46 -0.66 -24.96
CA SER A 266 -12.52 0.47 -25.06
C SER A 266 -13.28 1.72 -25.48
N ASP A 267 -12.98 2.84 -24.83
CA ASP A 267 -13.53 4.19 -25.13
C ASP A 267 -15.07 4.35 -24.95
N GLY A 268 -15.70 3.43 -24.20
CA GLY A 268 -17.13 3.50 -23.92
C GLY A 268 -17.45 4.39 -22.71
N ASN A 269 -18.22 5.45 -22.91
CA ASN A 269 -18.72 6.28 -21.81
C ASN A 269 -19.79 5.56 -20.98
N MET A 270 -19.81 5.80 -19.67
CA MET A 270 -20.76 5.18 -18.77
C MET A 270 -21.98 6.06 -18.52
N LEU A 271 -23.17 5.48 -18.62
CA LEU A 271 -24.43 6.05 -18.14
C LEU A 271 -24.92 5.25 -16.93
N LEU A 272 -24.96 5.87 -15.76
CA LEU A 272 -25.45 5.29 -14.53
C LEU A 272 -26.94 5.00 -14.62
N VAL A 273 -27.34 3.83 -14.17
CA VAL A 273 -28.72 3.39 -14.03
C VAL A 273 -28.96 3.03 -12.58
N GLY A 274 -29.52 3.94 -11.83
CA GLY A 274 -29.96 3.70 -10.47
C GLY A 274 -31.38 3.13 -10.46
N ILE A 275 -31.62 2.07 -9.69
CA ILE A 275 -32.95 1.47 -9.54
C ILE A 275 -33.51 1.87 -8.19
N ALA A 276 -34.56 2.69 -8.23
CA ALA A 276 -35.28 3.18 -7.06
C ALA A 276 -36.64 2.48 -6.91
N GLY A 277 -37.36 2.80 -5.83
CA GLY A 277 -38.72 2.34 -5.59
C GLY A 277 -38.87 0.92 -5.03
N ASN A 278 -40.13 0.53 -4.85
CA ASN A 278 -40.54 -0.72 -4.19
C ASN A 278 -40.96 -1.82 -5.20
N SER A 279 -40.35 -1.82 -6.37
CA SER A 279 -40.69 -2.78 -7.42
C SER A 279 -40.48 -4.24 -6.94
N SER A 280 -41.54 -5.03 -7.03
CA SER A 280 -41.48 -6.48 -6.79
C SER A 280 -40.90 -7.23 -8.01
N GLN A 281 -40.73 -6.56 -9.14
CA GLN A 281 -40.14 -7.13 -10.35
C GLN A 281 -38.66 -6.82 -10.48
N PRO A 282 -37.83 -7.83 -10.81
CA PRO A 282 -36.43 -7.61 -11.01
C PRO A 282 -36.18 -6.77 -12.27
N PHE A 283 -35.40 -5.72 -12.15
CA PHE A 283 -34.78 -5.04 -13.27
C PHE A 283 -33.96 -6.04 -14.11
N ARG A 284 -34.05 -5.94 -15.41
CA ARG A 284 -33.30 -6.77 -16.35
C ARG A 284 -32.56 -5.90 -17.36
N GLN A 285 -31.27 -5.94 -17.30
CA GLN A 285 -30.38 -5.18 -18.17
C GLN A 285 -30.57 -5.51 -19.66
N GLU A 286 -30.89 -6.76 -19.99
CA GLU A 286 -31.08 -7.21 -21.38
C GLU A 286 -32.32 -6.58 -22.04
N ARG A 287 -33.13 -5.84 -21.28
CA ARG A 287 -34.30 -5.11 -21.78
C ARG A 287 -33.99 -3.67 -22.13
N LEU A 288 -32.77 -3.20 -21.81
CA LEU A 288 -32.30 -1.88 -22.15
C LEU A 288 -31.72 -1.85 -23.57
N ALA A 289 -31.98 -0.77 -24.27
CA ALA A 289 -31.29 -0.38 -25.48
C ALA A 289 -31.13 1.13 -25.52
N VAL A 290 -30.21 1.62 -26.33
CA VAL A 290 -30.08 3.06 -26.64
C VAL A 290 -30.36 3.22 -28.13
N GLN A 291 -31.14 4.23 -28.47
CA GLN A 291 -31.44 4.56 -29.86
C GLN A 291 -30.97 5.98 -30.15
N GLN A 292 -30.30 6.14 -31.27
CA GLN A 292 -29.96 7.48 -31.79
C GLN A 292 -30.24 7.51 -33.29
N GLY A 293 -31.18 8.35 -33.69
CA GLY A 293 -31.66 8.34 -35.07
C GLY A 293 -32.37 7.02 -35.44
N GLU A 294 -31.88 6.38 -36.50
CA GLU A 294 -32.37 5.05 -36.92
C GLU A 294 -31.61 3.88 -36.27
N ASP A 295 -30.45 4.13 -35.64
CA ASP A 295 -29.59 3.12 -35.07
C ASP A 295 -30.01 2.76 -33.64
N VAL A 296 -30.10 1.46 -33.37
CA VAL A 296 -30.46 0.91 -32.06
C VAL A 296 -29.31 0.03 -31.52
N PHE A 297 -28.81 0.39 -30.35
CA PHE A 297 -27.71 -0.25 -29.64
C PHE A 297 -28.25 -1.04 -28.44
N PRO A 298 -28.45 -2.36 -28.54
CA PRO A 298 -28.90 -3.16 -27.40
C PRO A 298 -27.82 -3.25 -26.32
N ILE A 299 -28.26 -3.18 -25.06
CA ILE A 299 -27.34 -3.33 -23.92
C ILE A 299 -27.13 -4.81 -23.63
N GLU A 300 -26.13 -5.36 -24.27
CA GLU A 300 -25.69 -6.73 -23.98
C GLU A 300 -25.10 -6.84 -22.56
N ARG A 301 -25.05 -8.08 -22.03
CA ARG A 301 -24.50 -8.34 -20.69
C ARG A 301 -23.08 -7.78 -20.48
N ARG A 302 -22.26 -7.73 -21.50
CA ARG A 302 -20.89 -7.16 -21.45
C ARG A 302 -20.88 -5.63 -21.36
N ARG A 303 -21.98 -4.95 -21.78
CA ARG A 303 -22.13 -3.49 -21.74
C ARG A 303 -22.90 -3.00 -20.52
N PHE A 304 -23.10 -3.85 -19.54
CA PHE A 304 -23.67 -3.47 -18.26
C PHE A 304 -22.76 -3.89 -17.11
N VAL A 305 -22.33 -2.94 -16.32
CA VAL A 305 -21.38 -3.12 -15.22
C VAL A 305 -22.10 -2.88 -13.91
N TYR A 306 -21.81 -3.68 -12.91
CA TYR A 306 -22.30 -3.47 -11.55
C TYR A 306 -21.50 -2.36 -10.86
N VAL A 307 -22.16 -1.29 -10.44
CA VAL A 307 -21.51 -0.17 -9.74
C VAL A 307 -21.44 -0.43 -8.23
N GLY A 308 -22.52 -0.87 -7.61
CA GLY A 308 -22.54 -1.17 -6.17
C GLY A 308 -23.93 -1.13 -5.55
N SER A 309 -23.97 -1.22 -4.22
CA SER A 309 -25.18 -1.11 -3.42
C SER A 309 -25.64 0.34 -3.20
N ALA A 310 -25.02 1.31 -3.87
CA ALA A 310 -25.30 2.73 -3.77
C ALA A 310 -25.19 3.28 -2.32
N ASP A 311 -24.17 2.86 -1.61
CA ASP A 311 -23.93 3.26 -0.22
C ASP A 311 -23.08 4.55 -0.13
N TYR A 312 -22.44 4.95 -1.23
CA TYR A 312 -21.51 6.08 -1.29
C TYR A 312 -21.88 7.08 -2.38
N GLY A 313 -21.29 8.28 -2.33
CA GLY A 313 -21.51 9.34 -3.29
C GLY A 313 -22.89 10.00 -3.16
N LYS A 314 -23.27 10.81 -4.16
CA LYS A 314 -24.55 11.52 -4.17
C LYS A 314 -25.78 10.61 -4.32
N ILE A 315 -25.58 9.41 -4.90
CA ILE A 315 -26.61 8.38 -5.05
C ILE A 315 -26.95 7.65 -3.75
N ALA A 316 -26.15 7.81 -2.70
CA ALA A 316 -26.30 7.11 -1.44
C ALA A 316 -27.72 7.25 -0.87
N ASN A 317 -28.33 6.13 -0.52
CA ASN A 317 -29.70 6.04 -0.01
C ASN A 317 -30.82 6.54 -0.95
N ARG A 318 -30.52 6.85 -2.22
CA ARG A 318 -31.51 7.30 -3.22
C ARG A 318 -32.02 6.16 -4.09
N VAL A 319 -31.17 5.15 -4.30
CA VAL A 319 -31.52 3.95 -5.07
C VAL A 319 -31.15 2.70 -4.29
N ARG A 320 -31.68 1.54 -4.66
CA ARG A 320 -31.37 0.26 -4.03
C ARG A 320 -30.19 -0.46 -4.66
N PHE A 321 -29.99 -0.17 -5.94
CA PHE A 321 -29.00 -0.84 -6.76
C PHE A 321 -28.55 0.15 -7.83
N ALA A 322 -27.27 0.16 -8.09
CA ALA A 322 -26.68 0.96 -9.16
C ALA A 322 -25.89 0.05 -10.13
N GLY A 323 -26.16 0.23 -11.40
CA GLY A 323 -25.38 -0.30 -12.51
C GLY A 323 -25.05 0.79 -13.49
N ALA A 324 -24.15 0.55 -14.41
CA ALA A 324 -23.80 1.47 -15.49
C ALA A 324 -23.95 0.78 -16.84
N MET A 325 -24.62 1.45 -17.77
CA MET A 325 -24.58 1.11 -19.18
C MET A 325 -23.32 1.68 -19.80
N VAL A 326 -22.54 0.87 -20.48
CA VAL A 326 -21.41 1.33 -21.30
C VAL A 326 -21.96 1.63 -22.69
N LEU A 327 -22.02 2.92 -23.02
CA LEU A 327 -22.53 3.40 -24.30
C LEU A 327 -21.64 2.92 -25.45
N ASP A 328 -22.23 2.73 -26.63
CA ASP A 328 -21.45 2.42 -27.82
C ASP A 328 -20.64 3.65 -28.22
N PRO A 329 -19.34 3.51 -28.56
CA PRO A 329 -18.53 4.63 -29.07
C PRO A 329 -19.10 5.33 -30.32
N ALA A 330 -20.00 4.67 -31.05
CA ALA A 330 -20.67 5.25 -32.22
C ALA A 330 -21.77 6.26 -31.85
N ILE A 331 -22.18 6.34 -30.58
CA ILE A 331 -23.21 7.28 -30.10
C ILE A 331 -22.57 8.68 -30.00
N ASP A 332 -23.12 9.64 -30.72
CA ASP A 332 -22.72 11.04 -30.63
C ASP A 332 -23.35 11.69 -29.36
N LEU A 333 -22.50 11.93 -28.37
CA LEU A 333 -22.90 12.51 -27.09
C LEU A 333 -23.41 13.96 -27.19
N ASN A 334 -23.09 14.69 -28.29
CA ASN A 334 -23.58 16.04 -28.53
C ASN A 334 -25.08 16.07 -28.91
N GLN A 335 -25.58 14.93 -29.39
CA GLN A 335 -26.99 14.81 -29.79
C GLN A 335 -27.75 14.01 -28.73
N PRO A 336 -29.06 14.32 -28.56
CA PRO A 336 -29.91 13.53 -27.68
C PRO A 336 -30.04 12.09 -28.22
N PHE A 337 -30.17 11.13 -27.30
CA PHE A 337 -30.47 9.74 -27.61
C PHE A 337 -31.61 9.25 -26.71
N ASP A 338 -32.33 8.25 -27.17
CA ASP A 338 -33.42 7.66 -26.43
C ASP A 338 -32.97 6.41 -25.70
N VAL A 339 -33.25 6.33 -24.40
CA VAL A 339 -33.09 5.10 -23.62
C VAL A 339 -34.37 4.32 -23.68
N LEU A 340 -34.31 3.11 -24.17
CA LEU A 340 -35.42 2.21 -24.39
C LEU A 340 -35.44 1.11 -23.33
N TYR A 341 -36.63 0.76 -22.84
CA TYR A 341 -36.84 -0.39 -21.98
C TYR A 341 -38.01 -1.22 -22.46
N ASN A 342 -37.78 -2.51 -22.77
CA ASN A 342 -38.85 -3.40 -23.20
C ASN A 342 -39.58 -3.96 -21.97
N THR A 343 -40.86 -3.55 -21.80
CA THR A 343 -41.74 -3.99 -20.70
C THR A 343 -42.30 -5.40 -20.92
N GLY A 344 -42.21 -5.97 -22.13
CA GLY A 344 -42.68 -7.32 -22.46
C GLY A 344 -41.84 -8.44 -21.83
N GLY A 345 -42.31 -9.64 -21.87
CA GLY A 345 -41.72 -10.81 -21.22
C GLY A 345 -40.27 -11.11 -21.55
N ARG A 346 -39.98 -12.16 -22.35
CA ARG A 346 -38.61 -12.60 -22.71
C ARG A 346 -38.03 -11.74 -23.84
N VAL A 347 -36.71 -11.72 -23.94
CA VAL A 347 -36.01 -11.09 -25.07
C VAL A 347 -36.57 -11.70 -26.38
N GLY A 348 -37.09 -10.81 -27.26
CA GLY A 348 -37.75 -11.24 -28.52
C GLY A 348 -39.28 -11.35 -28.47
N GLU A 349 -39.94 -11.24 -27.32
CA GLU A 349 -41.40 -11.08 -27.25
C GLU A 349 -41.77 -9.61 -27.48
N PHE A 350 -42.78 -9.40 -28.33
CA PHE A 350 -43.31 -8.08 -28.63
C PHE A 350 -43.99 -7.50 -27.37
N GLY A 351 -43.26 -6.76 -26.60
CA GLY A 351 -43.74 -5.94 -25.47
C GLY A 351 -43.87 -4.46 -25.86
N THR A 352 -44.51 -3.70 -25.00
CA THR A 352 -44.52 -2.27 -25.13
C THR A 352 -43.12 -1.70 -24.82
N ILE A 353 -42.58 -0.90 -25.71
CA ILE A 353 -41.29 -0.21 -25.48
C ILE A 353 -41.58 1.09 -24.77
N ALA A 354 -41.10 1.24 -23.55
CA ALA A 354 -41.01 2.52 -22.88
C ALA A 354 -39.75 3.22 -23.33
N GLN A 355 -39.82 4.53 -23.58
CA GLN A 355 -38.68 5.34 -24.01
C GLN A 355 -38.60 6.63 -23.24
N ILE A 356 -37.39 7.14 -23.04
CA ILE A 356 -37.11 8.46 -22.51
C ILE A 356 -35.94 9.08 -23.25
N SER A 357 -36.08 10.31 -23.68
CA SER A 357 -35.00 11.03 -24.33
C SER A 357 -34.02 11.54 -23.27
N TYR A 358 -32.75 11.26 -23.49
CA TYR A 358 -31.62 11.68 -22.63
C TYR A 358 -30.68 12.57 -23.44
N LYS A 359 -30.42 13.76 -22.92
CA LYS A 359 -29.39 14.64 -23.44
C LYS A 359 -28.32 14.82 -22.40
N VAL A 360 -27.06 14.56 -22.76
CA VAL A 360 -25.95 14.79 -21.83
C VAL A 360 -25.90 16.29 -21.49
N PRO A 361 -25.96 16.68 -20.22
CA PRO A 361 -25.85 18.07 -19.81
C PRO A 361 -24.51 18.69 -20.18
N THR A 362 -24.47 20.00 -20.39
CA THR A 362 -23.34 20.72 -20.98
C THR A 362 -22.03 20.52 -20.19
N ILE A 363 -22.05 20.65 -18.86
CA ILE A 363 -20.84 20.46 -18.03
C ILE A 363 -20.34 19.02 -18.07
N PRO A 364 -21.15 17.99 -17.78
CA PRO A 364 -20.70 16.58 -17.94
C PRO A 364 -20.22 16.23 -19.34
N LEU A 365 -20.84 16.82 -20.37
CA LEU A 365 -20.43 16.59 -21.75
C LEU A 365 -19.05 17.19 -22.04
N ALA A 366 -18.84 18.46 -21.64
CA ALA A 366 -17.54 19.11 -21.82
C ALA A 366 -16.43 18.37 -21.08
N LEU A 367 -16.68 17.94 -19.83
CA LEU A 367 -15.74 17.14 -19.04
C LEU A 367 -15.40 15.81 -19.73
N ALA A 368 -16.37 15.12 -20.32
CA ALA A 368 -16.16 13.82 -20.97
C ALA A 368 -15.41 13.95 -22.30
N LEU A 369 -15.63 15.02 -23.04
CA LEU A 369 -15.00 15.25 -24.34
C LEU A 369 -13.69 16.07 -24.25
N GLY A 370 -13.29 16.51 -23.04
CA GLY A 370 -12.15 17.41 -22.85
C GLY A 370 -12.35 18.74 -23.58
N GLN A 371 -13.58 19.26 -23.63
CA GLN A 371 -13.89 20.52 -24.29
C GLN A 371 -13.95 21.66 -23.28
N PRO A 372 -13.62 22.91 -23.67
CA PRO A 372 -13.70 24.05 -22.76
C PRO A 372 -15.13 24.25 -22.26
N ILE A 373 -15.28 24.36 -20.94
CA ILE A 373 -16.57 24.61 -20.31
C ILE A 373 -16.90 26.11 -20.48
N PRO A 374 -18.08 26.47 -20.96
CA PRO A 374 -18.46 27.86 -21.08
C PRO A 374 -18.34 28.61 -19.75
N PRO A 375 -17.58 29.72 -19.69
CA PRO A 375 -17.37 30.44 -18.43
C PRO A 375 -18.64 30.95 -17.77
N GLU A 376 -19.71 31.12 -18.55
CA GLU A 376 -21.05 31.52 -18.07
C GLU A 376 -21.70 30.46 -17.14
N LEU A 377 -21.26 29.19 -17.23
CA LEU A 377 -21.75 28.08 -16.43
C LEU A 377 -20.92 27.85 -15.16
N LEU A 378 -19.79 28.55 -15.02
CA LEU A 378 -18.91 28.46 -13.88
C LEU A 378 -19.09 29.69 -12.97
N PRO A 379 -19.07 29.54 -11.64
CA PRO A 379 -19.08 30.70 -10.76
C PRO A 379 -17.78 31.51 -10.96
N GLU A 380 -17.84 32.82 -10.72
CA GLU A 380 -16.62 33.63 -10.62
C GLU A 380 -15.74 33.04 -9.53
N ILE A 381 -14.50 32.69 -9.90
CA ILE A 381 -13.54 32.02 -9.02
C ILE A 381 -13.05 33.09 -8.05
N ASP A 382 -13.30 32.88 -6.76
CA ASP A 382 -12.52 33.52 -5.69
C ASP A 382 -11.13 32.85 -5.69
N ASP A 383 -10.09 33.64 -5.65
CA ASP A 383 -8.65 33.27 -5.85
C ASP A 383 -8.07 32.23 -4.87
N ASP A 384 -8.87 31.49 -4.13
CA ASP A 384 -8.42 30.49 -3.14
C ASP A 384 -8.31 29.09 -3.72
N LEU A 385 -7.52 28.96 -4.81
CA LEU A 385 -7.18 27.70 -5.46
C LEU A 385 -6.30 26.75 -4.61
N THR A 386 -6.03 27.08 -3.35
CA THR A 386 -5.25 26.26 -2.41
C THR A 386 -6.06 25.13 -1.73
N ALA A 387 -7.36 24.99 -1.99
CA ALA A 387 -8.20 23.98 -1.35
C ALA A 387 -7.88 22.52 -1.76
N PHE A 388 -7.28 22.29 -2.92
CA PHE A 388 -6.86 20.96 -3.36
C PHE A 388 -5.61 20.40 -2.62
N GLN A 389 -4.88 21.23 -1.89
CA GLN A 389 -3.70 20.80 -1.11
C GLN A 389 -4.04 20.27 0.27
N ASN A 390 -5.29 20.34 0.70
CA ASN A 390 -5.73 19.98 2.05
C ASN A 390 -6.72 18.80 2.09
N GLU A 391 -6.54 17.78 1.27
CA GLU A 391 -7.11 16.48 1.64
C GLU A 391 -6.44 16.06 2.95
N GLY A 392 -7.21 16.08 4.03
CA GLY A 392 -6.70 15.73 5.36
C GLY A 392 -6.12 14.31 5.30
N LEU A 393 -5.05 14.08 6.04
CA LEU A 393 -4.30 12.81 6.14
C LEU A 393 -5.20 11.56 6.21
N TYR A 394 -6.39 11.68 6.78
CA TYR A 394 -7.35 10.58 6.92
C TYR A 394 -8.15 10.31 5.65
N ALA A 395 -8.43 11.32 4.84
CA ALA A 395 -9.16 11.14 3.59
C ALA A 395 -8.31 10.36 2.58
N SER A 396 -7.03 10.73 2.40
CA SER A 396 -6.12 10.02 1.49
C SER A 396 -5.87 8.57 1.92
N LEU A 397 -5.73 8.30 3.23
CA LEU A 397 -5.53 6.93 3.74
C LEU A 397 -6.73 6.01 3.52
N ILE A 398 -7.94 6.55 3.55
CA ILE A 398 -9.18 5.75 3.45
C ILE A 398 -9.62 5.62 1.99
N ASN A 399 -9.53 6.69 1.21
CA ASN A 399 -9.98 6.70 -0.19
C ASN A 399 -9.08 5.83 -1.09
N ASP A 400 -7.76 5.88 -0.87
CA ASP A 400 -6.79 5.09 -1.66
C ASP A 400 -6.55 3.68 -1.08
N ALA A 401 -7.31 3.25 -0.07
CA ALA A 401 -7.06 1.98 0.61
C ALA A 401 -7.46 0.77 -0.26
N PRO A 402 -6.57 -0.23 -0.42
CA PRO A 402 -6.92 -1.49 -1.08
C PRO A 402 -7.80 -2.33 -0.15
N TRP A 403 -9.10 -2.09 -0.14
CA TRP A 403 -10.04 -2.69 0.82
C TRP A 403 -10.08 -4.22 0.81
N PHE A 404 -9.76 -4.84 -0.32
CA PHE A 404 -9.64 -6.30 -0.40
C PHE A 404 -8.48 -6.79 0.49
N ASP A 405 -7.30 -6.19 0.37
CA ASP A 405 -6.12 -6.55 1.17
C ASP A 405 -6.31 -6.18 2.63
N VAL A 406 -6.91 -5.02 2.91
CA VAL A 406 -7.32 -4.62 4.27
C VAL A 406 -8.22 -5.68 4.91
N SER A 407 -9.21 -6.20 4.18
CA SER A 407 -10.15 -7.20 4.69
C SER A 407 -9.46 -8.53 5.02
N ILE A 408 -8.56 -9.00 4.15
CA ILE A 408 -7.75 -10.20 4.38
C ILE A 408 -6.84 -10.01 5.59
N LEU A 409 -6.20 -8.85 5.68
CA LEU A 409 -5.35 -8.49 6.81
C LEU A 409 -6.13 -8.47 8.13
N LEU A 410 -7.30 -7.83 8.18
CA LEU A 410 -8.15 -7.80 9.36
C LEU A 410 -8.59 -9.21 9.79
N LEU A 411 -8.90 -10.07 8.82
CA LEU A 411 -9.17 -11.49 9.09
C LEU A 411 -7.97 -12.18 9.74
N LEU A 412 -6.77 -11.96 9.21
CA LEU A 412 -5.53 -12.51 9.77
C LEU A 412 -5.29 -12.00 11.20
N LEU A 413 -5.44 -10.69 11.43
CA LEU A 413 -5.28 -10.09 12.76
C LEU A 413 -6.30 -10.66 13.76
N ALA A 414 -7.56 -10.86 13.33
CA ALA A 414 -8.59 -11.51 14.13
C ALA A 414 -8.24 -12.97 14.45
N MET A 415 -7.69 -13.72 13.48
CA MET A 415 -7.20 -15.09 13.70
C MET A 415 -6.06 -15.12 14.74
N VAL A 416 -5.11 -14.19 14.63
CA VAL A 416 -4.00 -14.04 15.60
C VAL A 416 -4.55 -13.82 17.01
N MET A 417 -5.46 -12.86 17.17
CA MET A 417 -6.06 -12.56 18.49
C MET A 417 -6.88 -13.73 19.02
N THR A 418 -7.62 -14.40 18.15
CA THR A 418 -8.41 -15.60 18.53
C THR A 418 -7.49 -16.73 18.99
N ALA A 419 -6.40 -17.01 18.27
CA ALA A 419 -5.40 -18.00 18.64
C ALA A 419 -4.77 -17.65 20.00
N PHE A 420 -4.42 -16.39 20.17
CA PHE A 420 -3.79 -15.88 21.39
C PHE A 420 -4.72 -15.94 22.61
N LEU A 421 -5.98 -15.50 22.47
CA LEU A 421 -6.94 -15.47 23.57
C LEU A 421 -7.46 -16.87 23.93
N ARG A 422 -7.76 -17.72 22.94
CA ARG A 422 -8.26 -19.10 23.16
C ARG A 422 -7.15 -20.09 23.48
N LYS A 423 -5.87 -19.72 23.35
CA LYS A 423 -4.71 -20.59 23.58
C LYS A 423 -4.77 -21.90 22.76
N SER A 424 -5.30 -21.84 21.56
CA SER A 424 -5.49 -23.01 20.70
C SER A 424 -4.26 -23.24 19.80
N ALA A 425 -3.64 -24.42 19.94
CA ALA A 425 -2.50 -24.78 19.11
C ALA A 425 -2.87 -24.93 17.62
N SER A 426 -4.06 -25.49 17.33
CA SER A 426 -4.52 -25.69 15.94
C SER A 426 -4.73 -24.35 15.23
N ILE A 427 -5.43 -23.40 15.86
CA ILE A 427 -5.64 -22.07 15.29
C ILE A 427 -4.30 -21.37 15.11
N ARG A 428 -3.37 -21.48 16.06
CA ARG A 428 -2.04 -20.89 15.96
C ARG A 428 -1.27 -21.43 14.73
N TRP A 429 -1.27 -22.75 14.48
CA TRP A 429 -0.58 -23.31 13.33
C TRP A 429 -1.24 -22.90 12.01
N ALA A 430 -2.56 -22.83 11.95
CA ALA A 430 -3.29 -22.30 10.80
C ALA A 430 -2.92 -20.82 10.55
N THR A 431 -2.90 -20.01 11.61
CA THR A 431 -2.48 -18.60 11.52
C THR A 431 -1.04 -18.47 11.04
N LEU A 432 -0.09 -19.26 11.55
CA LEU A 432 1.30 -19.26 11.09
C LEU A 432 1.43 -19.62 9.61
N GLY A 433 0.66 -20.63 9.15
CA GLY A 433 0.61 -20.97 7.73
C GLY A 433 0.08 -19.83 6.87
N PHE A 434 -1.01 -19.21 7.29
CA PHE A 434 -1.59 -18.06 6.58
C PHE A 434 -0.65 -16.85 6.59
N THR A 435 -0.03 -16.53 7.72
CA THR A 435 0.99 -15.48 7.83
C THR A 435 2.16 -15.71 6.87
N LEU A 436 2.67 -16.95 6.81
CA LEU A 436 3.81 -17.29 5.97
C LEU A 436 3.48 -17.12 4.48
N ILE A 437 2.30 -17.54 4.05
CA ILE A 437 1.88 -17.47 2.64
C ILE A 437 1.46 -16.03 2.30
N TYR A 438 0.52 -15.46 3.02
CA TYR A 438 -0.06 -14.16 2.70
C TYR A 438 0.95 -13.03 2.93
N LEU A 439 1.38 -12.80 4.18
CA LEU A 439 2.32 -11.72 4.48
C LEU A 439 3.73 -11.99 3.94
N GLY A 440 4.15 -13.25 3.80
CA GLY A 440 5.48 -13.59 3.30
C GLY A 440 5.57 -13.48 1.78
N TRP A 441 4.78 -14.28 1.05
CA TRP A 441 4.94 -14.42 -0.40
C TRP A 441 3.92 -13.65 -1.25
N MET A 442 2.72 -13.38 -0.76
CA MET A 442 1.71 -12.68 -1.54
C MET A 442 1.78 -11.16 -1.35
N ASP A 443 1.53 -10.68 -0.15
CA ASP A 443 1.44 -9.27 0.17
C ASP A 443 2.82 -8.64 0.45
N GLY A 444 3.68 -9.34 1.19
CA GLY A 444 5.00 -8.84 1.59
C GLY A 444 4.95 -7.75 2.66
N GLY A 445 3.78 -7.46 3.21
CA GLY A 445 3.52 -6.45 4.23
C GLY A 445 3.89 -6.92 5.64
N PHE A 446 5.15 -6.92 6.01
CA PHE A 446 5.61 -7.29 7.36
C PHE A 446 6.39 -6.16 8.04
N VAL A 447 6.32 -6.09 9.36
CA VAL A 447 7.10 -5.11 10.12
C VAL A 447 8.57 -5.54 10.16
N SER A 448 9.45 -4.63 9.77
CA SER A 448 10.91 -4.75 9.69
C SER A 448 11.58 -3.66 10.53
N VAL A 449 12.88 -3.79 10.81
CA VAL A 449 13.66 -2.71 11.42
C VAL A 449 13.74 -1.49 10.50
N SER A 450 13.55 -1.67 9.19
CA SER A 450 13.48 -0.56 8.23
C SER A 450 12.43 0.48 8.60
N HIS A 451 11.29 0.06 9.15
CA HIS A 451 10.25 0.99 9.62
C HIS A 451 10.73 1.86 10.78
N ILE A 452 11.56 1.29 11.68
CA ILE A 452 12.15 2.06 12.79
C ILE A 452 13.18 3.05 12.25
N THR A 453 14.04 2.60 11.34
CA THR A 453 15.06 3.48 10.75
C THR A 453 14.45 4.55 9.86
N ASN A 454 13.41 4.24 9.10
CA ASN A 454 12.71 5.20 8.27
C ASN A 454 11.89 6.20 9.12
N PHE A 455 11.24 5.72 10.19
CA PHE A 455 10.57 6.62 11.11
C PHE A 455 11.52 7.64 11.74
N VAL A 456 12.76 7.24 12.02
CA VAL A 456 13.80 8.18 12.53
C VAL A 456 14.21 9.21 11.46
N LYS A 457 14.19 8.82 10.16
CA LYS A 457 14.57 9.69 9.04
C LYS A 457 13.46 10.65 8.61
N ILE A 458 12.28 10.13 8.36
CA ILE A 458 11.17 10.80 7.66
C ILE A 458 10.02 11.15 8.64
N GLY A 459 9.98 10.51 9.81
CA GLY A 459 8.89 10.68 10.78
C GLY A 459 7.61 9.94 10.38
N PRO A 460 6.43 10.38 10.88
CA PRO A 460 5.16 9.69 10.68
C PRO A 460 4.58 9.80 9.25
N SER A 461 5.14 10.69 8.42
CA SER A 461 4.67 10.89 7.03
C SER A 461 4.75 9.63 6.16
N MET A 462 5.65 8.70 6.50
CA MET A 462 5.80 7.41 5.80
C MET A 462 4.55 6.52 5.78
N PHE A 463 3.56 6.81 6.62
CA PHE A 463 2.31 6.02 6.70
C PHE A 463 1.12 6.68 6.01
N ARG A 464 1.34 7.79 5.29
CA ARG A 464 0.25 8.55 4.66
C ARG A 464 -0.46 7.81 3.53
N SER A 465 0.19 6.83 2.93
CA SER A 465 -0.30 6.15 1.72
C SER A 465 -0.50 4.65 1.86
N ASP A 466 -0.29 4.06 3.05
CA ASP A 466 -0.36 2.61 3.24
C ASP A 466 -1.16 2.22 4.49
N LEU A 467 -2.47 2.10 4.34
CA LEU A 467 -3.36 1.69 5.42
C LEU A 467 -3.07 0.26 5.93
N PRO A 468 -2.86 -0.78 5.09
CA PRO A 468 -2.44 -2.11 5.54
C PRO A 468 -1.21 -2.10 6.44
N GLN A 469 -0.17 -1.37 6.04
CA GLN A 469 1.07 -1.24 6.78
C GLN A 469 0.86 -0.55 8.15
N LEU A 470 0.07 0.52 8.17
CA LEU A 470 -0.32 1.23 9.39
C LEU A 470 -1.06 0.31 10.36
N LEU A 471 -2.00 -0.50 9.86
CA LEU A 471 -2.76 -1.45 10.69
C LEU A 471 -1.85 -2.51 11.32
N ILE A 472 -0.91 -3.10 10.58
CA ILE A 472 0.05 -4.08 11.12
C ILE A 472 0.94 -3.43 12.18
N LEU A 473 1.40 -2.20 11.92
CA LEU A 473 2.26 -1.47 12.86
C LEU A 473 1.52 -1.14 14.16
N VAL A 474 0.31 -0.55 14.05
CA VAL A 474 -0.54 -0.20 15.20
C VAL A 474 -0.87 -1.46 16.00
N PHE A 475 -1.25 -2.55 15.33
CA PHE A 475 -1.49 -3.84 15.98
C PHE A 475 -0.24 -4.33 16.74
N THR A 476 0.94 -4.24 16.11
CA THR A 476 2.21 -4.67 16.69
C THR A 476 2.56 -3.84 17.92
N ILE A 477 2.40 -2.51 17.86
CA ILE A 477 2.67 -1.60 18.97
C ILE A 477 1.70 -1.90 20.13
N ILE A 478 0.38 -1.94 19.86
CA ILE A 478 -0.63 -2.19 20.89
C ILE A 478 -0.40 -3.55 21.55
N THR A 479 -0.25 -4.61 20.77
CA THR A 479 -0.05 -5.95 21.34
C THR A 479 1.25 -6.06 22.13
N THR A 480 2.31 -5.39 21.69
CA THR A 480 3.60 -5.40 22.39
C THR A 480 3.53 -4.63 23.71
N LEU A 481 2.87 -3.48 23.74
CA LEU A 481 2.68 -2.68 24.95
C LEU A 481 1.82 -3.39 26.02
N PHE A 482 0.78 -4.09 25.60
CA PHE A 482 -0.12 -4.72 26.54
C PHE A 482 0.27 -6.15 26.94
N TRP A 483 0.60 -7.00 25.96
CA TRP A 483 0.84 -8.44 26.19
C TRP A 483 2.29 -8.88 25.92
N GLY A 484 3.10 -8.04 25.28
CA GLY A 484 4.44 -8.39 24.83
C GLY A 484 4.47 -8.81 23.36
N ARG A 485 5.56 -9.42 22.93
CA ARG A 485 5.91 -9.66 21.50
C ARG A 485 4.99 -10.69 20.78
N VAL A 486 3.68 -10.46 20.74
CA VAL A 486 2.71 -11.33 20.03
C VAL A 486 2.99 -11.35 18.52
N PHE A 487 3.40 -10.22 17.95
CA PHE A 487 3.82 -10.13 16.55
C PHE A 487 4.86 -11.18 16.18
N CYS A 488 5.94 -11.31 16.98
CA CYS A 488 7.03 -12.24 16.72
C CYS A 488 6.61 -13.73 16.75
N SER A 489 5.52 -14.06 17.44
CA SER A 489 5.03 -15.43 17.55
C SER A 489 3.98 -15.81 16.52
N SER A 490 3.35 -14.83 15.86
CA SER A 490 2.14 -15.11 15.07
C SER A 490 2.09 -14.38 13.73
N LEU A 491 2.61 -13.14 13.63
CA LEU A 491 2.53 -12.29 12.43
C LEU A 491 3.87 -12.13 11.70
N CYS A 492 5.00 -12.53 12.30
CA CYS A 492 6.28 -12.46 11.61
C CYS A 492 6.45 -13.68 10.68
N PRO A 493 6.51 -13.48 9.32
CA PRO A 493 6.62 -14.61 8.39
C PRO A 493 7.90 -15.43 8.59
N PHE A 494 9.03 -14.76 8.87
CA PHE A 494 10.29 -15.46 9.15
C PHE A 494 10.29 -16.17 10.51
N GLY A 495 9.55 -15.64 11.49
CA GLY A 495 9.28 -16.32 12.76
C GLY A 495 8.46 -17.59 12.55
N ALA A 496 7.43 -17.52 11.69
CA ALA A 496 6.61 -18.66 11.29
C ALA A 496 7.46 -19.72 10.56
N LEU A 497 8.30 -19.31 9.62
CA LEU A 497 9.23 -20.21 8.92
C LEU A 497 10.13 -20.98 9.90
N GLN A 498 10.73 -20.29 10.88
CA GLN A 498 11.59 -20.94 11.89
C GLN A 498 10.79 -21.90 12.78
N ASP A 499 9.51 -21.61 13.09
CA ASP A 499 8.66 -22.54 13.85
C ASP A 499 8.35 -23.79 13.01
N PHE A 500 8.09 -23.66 11.70
CA PHE A 500 7.92 -24.80 10.80
C PHE A 500 9.22 -25.63 10.70
N ILE A 501 10.36 -24.98 10.50
CA ILE A 501 11.66 -25.68 10.50
C ILE A 501 11.85 -26.46 11.81
N ALA A 502 11.59 -25.80 12.95
CA ALA A 502 11.73 -26.45 14.24
C ALA A 502 10.72 -27.61 14.42
N GLN A 503 9.53 -27.55 13.85
CA GLN A 503 8.53 -28.62 13.93
C GLN A 503 8.97 -29.88 13.16
N PHE A 504 9.51 -29.68 11.94
CA PHE A 504 9.92 -30.78 11.07
C PHE A 504 11.29 -31.35 11.43
N THR A 505 12.13 -30.59 12.18
CA THR A 505 13.46 -31.05 12.57
C THR A 505 13.39 -32.12 13.65
N PRO A 506 13.97 -33.32 13.43
CA PRO A 506 14.06 -34.36 14.46
C PRO A 506 14.80 -33.91 15.72
N LYS A 507 14.36 -34.39 16.88
CA LYS A 507 14.93 -33.97 18.19
C LYS A 507 16.44 -34.19 18.28
N ARG A 508 16.99 -35.20 17.60
CA ARG A 508 18.42 -35.54 17.58
C ARG A 508 19.33 -34.42 17.05
N PHE A 509 18.81 -33.55 16.19
CA PHE A 509 19.55 -32.41 15.62
C PHE A 509 19.43 -31.14 16.46
N LYS A 510 18.46 -31.05 17.35
CA LYS A 510 18.26 -29.88 18.19
C LYS A 510 19.29 -29.88 19.33
N LYS A 511 20.06 -28.80 19.40
CA LYS A 511 21.04 -28.57 20.47
C LYS A 511 20.70 -27.25 21.17
N GLU A 512 20.96 -27.20 22.45
CA GLU A 512 20.89 -25.96 23.23
C GLU A 512 22.32 -25.46 23.46
N LEU A 513 22.52 -24.16 23.32
CA LEU A 513 23.79 -23.53 23.69
C LEU A 513 23.98 -23.58 25.21
N SER A 514 25.22 -23.70 25.66
CA SER A 514 25.51 -23.54 27.08
C SER A 514 25.04 -22.17 27.56
N GLN A 515 24.55 -22.12 28.79
CA GLN A 515 23.85 -20.93 29.32
C GLN A 515 24.73 -19.67 29.27
N GLY A 516 26.02 -19.80 29.56
CA GLY A 516 26.97 -18.69 29.49
C GLY A 516 27.19 -18.14 28.07
N VAL A 517 27.15 -19.01 27.05
CA VAL A 517 27.25 -18.57 25.65
C VAL A 517 25.94 -17.93 25.21
N HIS A 518 24.80 -18.51 25.57
CA HIS A 518 23.47 -17.97 25.27
C HIS A 518 23.31 -16.56 25.86
N ASP A 519 23.68 -16.34 27.10
CA ASP A 519 23.56 -15.02 27.76
C ASP A 519 24.38 -13.92 27.11
N LYS A 520 25.56 -14.28 26.57
CA LYS A 520 26.39 -13.33 25.81
C LYS A 520 25.87 -13.12 24.39
N ALA A 521 25.40 -14.17 23.73
CA ALA A 521 24.92 -14.10 22.35
C ALA A 521 23.66 -13.28 22.20
N ILE A 522 22.79 -13.24 23.20
CA ILE A 522 21.56 -12.40 23.18
C ILE A 522 21.89 -10.92 22.97
N PHE A 523 23.01 -10.41 23.48
CA PHE A 523 23.38 -9.01 23.34
C PHE A 523 23.72 -8.62 21.90
N ILE A 524 24.04 -9.57 21.03
CA ILE A 524 24.39 -9.31 19.61
C ILE A 524 23.24 -8.56 18.91
N LYS A 525 21.98 -9.00 19.07
CA LYS A 525 20.84 -8.34 18.41
C LYS A 525 20.60 -6.90 18.89
N TYR A 526 20.91 -6.60 20.18
CA TYR A 526 20.81 -5.23 20.69
C TYR A 526 21.94 -4.35 20.15
N ALA A 527 23.15 -4.91 20.03
CA ALA A 527 24.27 -4.20 19.39
C ALA A 527 23.98 -3.91 17.91
N VAL A 528 23.41 -4.88 17.19
CA VAL A 528 22.98 -4.68 15.79
C VAL A 528 21.90 -3.61 15.70
N LEU A 529 20.90 -3.60 16.59
CA LEU A 529 19.86 -2.57 16.61
C LEU A 529 20.46 -1.16 16.81
N VAL A 530 21.33 -1.01 17.82
CA VAL A 530 21.98 0.28 18.08
C VAL A 530 22.84 0.71 16.90
N PHE A 531 23.59 -0.21 16.31
CA PHE A 531 24.39 0.05 15.12
C PHE A 531 23.52 0.53 13.95
N LEU A 532 22.40 -0.13 13.66
CA LEU A 532 21.51 0.26 12.57
C LEU A 532 20.84 1.63 12.81
N ILE A 533 20.47 1.95 14.06
CA ILE A 533 19.92 3.28 14.40
C ILE A 533 20.98 4.36 14.22
N ILE A 534 22.20 4.14 14.70
CA ILE A 534 23.30 5.09 14.52
C ILE A 534 23.56 5.31 13.03
N MET A 535 23.66 4.24 12.25
CA MET A 535 23.87 4.35 10.80
C MET A 535 22.72 5.06 10.09
N ALA A 536 21.47 4.85 10.52
CA ALA A 536 20.31 5.55 9.96
C ALA A 536 20.33 7.08 10.22
N VAL A 537 20.87 7.50 11.36
CA VAL A 537 21.00 8.94 11.70
C VAL A 537 22.11 9.61 10.91
N PHE A 538 23.26 8.96 10.76
CA PHE A 538 24.44 9.57 10.15
C PHE A 538 24.54 9.36 8.63
N PHE A 539 23.94 8.29 8.10
CA PHE A 539 24.04 7.90 6.69
C PHE A 539 22.66 7.66 6.13
N THR A 540 22.05 8.70 5.57
CA THR A 540 20.67 8.65 5.07
C THR A 540 20.48 7.69 3.89
N ASN A 541 21.49 7.49 3.06
CA ASN A 541 21.42 6.74 1.80
C ASN A 541 21.76 5.25 1.91
N LEU A 542 22.09 4.74 3.11
CA LEU A 542 22.54 3.35 3.27
C LEU A 542 21.44 2.44 3.84
N SER A 543 21.02 1.46 3.05
CA SER A 543 20.05 0.42 3.46
C SER A 543 20.76 -0.80 4.05
N LEU A 544 21.51 -0.62 5.15
CA LEU A 544 22.32 -1.69 5.76
C LEU A 544 21.48 -2.77 6.43
N PHE A 545 20.23 -2.50 6.79
CA PHE A 545 19.39 -3.45 7.51
C PHE A 545 19.16 -4.77 6.75
N GLN A 546 19.22 -4.78 5.43
CA GLN A 546 19.02 -5.96 4.59
C GLN A 546 20.02 -7.08 4.84
N TYR A 547 21.25 -6.77 5.26
CA TYR A 547 22.26 -7.78 5.62
C TYR A 547 21.94 -8.45 6.96
N PHE A 548 21.16 -7.79 7.79
CA PHE A 548 20.77 -8.29 9.10
C PHE A 548 19.34 -8.86 9.12
N GLU A 549 18.53 -8.57 8.09
CA GLU A 549 17.16 -9.08 7.96
C GLU A 549 17.00 -9.95 6.71
N PRO A 550 16.93 -11.28 6.86
CA PRO A 550 16.85 -12.21 5.74
C PRO A 550 15.47 -12.26 5.06
N PHE A 551 14.53 -11.41 5.48
CA PHE A 551 13.15 -11.38 4.98
C PHE A 551 13.08 -11.08 3.49
N GLY A 552 13.77 -10.01 3.07
CA GLY A 552 13.81 -9.61 1.67
C GLY A 552 14.38 -10.70 0.77
N THR A 553 15.39 -11.41 1.24
CA THR A 553 16.03 -12.47 0.45
C THR A 553 15.05 -13.59 0.12
N ILE A 554 14.33 -14.10 1.12
CA ILE A 554 13.45 -15.27 0.90
C ILE A 554 12.09 -14.91 0.32
N PHE A 555 11.50 -13.77 0.74
CA PHE A 555 10.15 -13.42 0.32
C PHE A 555 10.10 -12.58 -0.96
N TYR A 556 11.20 -11.90 -1.31
CA TYR A 556 11.32 -11.11 -2.55
C TYR A 556 12.29 -11.70 -3.58
N PHE A 557 12.83 -12.90 -3.33
CA PHE A 557 13.73 -13.60 -4.26
C PHE A 557 14.91 -12.74 -4.71
N SER A 558 15.80 -12.40 -3.73
CA SER A 558 16.97 -11.57 -4.00
C SER A 558 17.83 -12.08 -5.17
N GLN A 559 18.36 -11.16 -5.97
CA GLN A 559 19.34 -11.46 -7.01
C GLN A 559 20.77 -11.65 -6.46
N SER A 560 21.00 -11.31 -5.18
CA SER A 560 22.33 -11.36 -4.58
C SER A 560 22.65 -12.74 -3.98
N TYR A 561 23.63 -13.43 -4.53
CA TYR A 561 24.14 -14.71 -3.98
C TYR A 561 24.66 -14.57 -2.56
N LEU A 562 25.24 -13.41 -2.19
CA LEU A 562 25.73 -13.15 -0.83
C LEU A 562 24.59 -13.22 0.19
N LEU A 563 23.44 -12.58 -0.13
CA LEU A 563 22.27 -12.58 0.77
C LEU A 563 21.65 -13.97 0.90
N TRP A 564 21.66 -14.77 -0.17
CA TRP A 564 21.27 -16.19 -0.09
C TRP A 564 22.21 -17.01 0.78
N GLY A 565 23.53 -16.73 0.74
CA GLY A 565 24.50 -17.33 1.64
C GLY A 565 24.22 -16.99 3.12
N ILE A 566 23.96 -15.72 3.43
CA ILE A 566 23.60 -15.27 4.78
C ILE A 566 22.31 -15.94 5.26
N LEU A 567 21.27 -15.96 4.42
CA LEU A 567 19.99 -16.64 4.70
C LEU A 567 20.24 -18.14 4.98
N GLY A 568 21.05 -18.81 4.14
CA GLY A 568 21.41 -20.21 4.30
C GLY A 568 22.03 -20.50 5.67
N VAL A 569 22.94 -19.64 6.13
CA VAL A 569 23.54 -19.75 7.48
C VAL A 569 22.47 -19.62 8.56
N PHE A 570 21.55 -18.65 8.47
CA PHE A 570 20.47 -18.49 9.47
C PHE A 570 19.50 -19.66 9.47
N VAL A 571 19.14 -20.18 8.29
CA VAL A 571 18.24 -21.35 8.16
C VAL A 571 18.90 -22.59 8.75
N LEU A 572 20.16 -22.89 8.39
CA LEU A 572 20.91 -24.03 8.92
C LEU A 572 21.10 -23.93 10.45
N ALA A 573 21.44 -22.75 10.94
CA ALA A 573 21.53 -22.52 12.39
C ALA A 573 20.17 -22.71 13.09
N SER A 574 19.05 -22.37 12.42
CA SER A 574 17.69 -22.55 12.95
C SER A 574 17.24 -24.01 12.99
N VAL A 575 17.84 -24.89 12.15
CA VAL A 575 17.65 -26.35 12.23
C VAL A 575 18.25 -26.89 13.55
N VAL A 576 19.41 -26.35 13.94
CA VAL A 576 20.11 -26.82 15.15
C VAL A 576 19.53 -26.16 16.41
N ILE A 577 19.34 -24.85 16.38
CA ILE A 577 18.84 -24.05 17.51
C ILE A 577 17.49 -23.43 17.12
N PRO A 578 16.38 -23.86 17.73
CA PRO A 578 15.06 -23.30 17.41
C PRO A 578 15.04 -21.78 17.53
N ARG A 579 14.50 -21.12 16.49
CA ARG A 579 14.43 -19.66 16.41
C ARG A 579 15.77 -18.93 16.55
N PHE A 580 16.85 -19.50 15.99
CA PHE A 580 18.22 -18.96 16.09
C PHE A 580 18.30 -17.48 15.74
N TYR A 581 17.76 -17.08 14.57
CA TYR A 581 17.76 -15.69 14.15
C TYR A 581 17.01 -14.79 15.14
N CYS A 582 15.79 -15.17 15.53
CA CYS A 582 14.97 -14.40 16.47
C CYS A 582 15.65 -14.24 17.85
N ARG A 583 16.45 -15.23 18.27
CA ARG A 583 17.17 -15.21 19.56
C ARG A 583 18.35 -14.25 19.54
N TYR A 584 19.19 -14.30 18.49
CA TYR A 584 20.53 -13.75 18.54
C TYR A 584 20.82 -12.63 17.54
N ALA A 585 20.08 -12.56 16.42
CA ALA A 585 20.41 -11.66 15.32
C ALA A 585 19.32 -10.62 14.99
N CYS A 586 18.05 -10.87 15.32
CA CYS A 586 16.92 -10.04 14.89
C CYS A 586 16.89 -8.65 15.60
N PRO A 587 17.18 -7.54 14.89
CA PRO A 587 17.15 -6.20 15.49
C PRO A 587 15.72 -5.74 15.85
N LEU A 588 14.72 -6.05 15.02
CA LEU A 588 13.31 -5.78 15.35
C LEU A 588 12.90 -6.52 16.63
N GLY A 589 13.34 -7.79 16.79
CA GLY A 589 13.11 -8.56 18.00
C GLY A 589 13.76 -7.94 19.25
N ALA A 590 14.89 -7.22 19.10
CA ALA A 590 15.51 -6.45 20.16
C ALA A 590 14.67 -5.23 20.53
N ALA A 591 14.21 -4.44 19.55
CA ALA A 591 13.38 -3.26 19.75
C ALA A 591 12.05 -3.62 20.45
N LEU A 592 11.30 -4.60 19.93
CA LEU A 592 10.07 -5.08 20.54
C LEU A 592 10.32 -5.74 21.92
N GLY A 593 11.50 -6.30 22.15
CA GLY A 593 11.89 -6.83 23.45
C GLY A 593 12.04 -5.76 24.53
N ILE A 594 12.63 -4.62 24.19
CA ILE A 594 12.74 -3.46 25.08
C ILE A 594 11.34 -2.90 25.37
N THR A 595 10.52 -2.72 24.34
CA THR A 595 9.14 -2.20 24.48
C THR A 595 8.29 -3.12 25.33
N ALA A 596 8.44 -4.45 25.21
CA ALA A 596 7.72 -5.45 26.01
C ALA A 596 8.01 -5.38 27.52
N LEU A 597 9.09 -4.72 27.95
CA LEU A 597 9.35 -4.49 29.37
C LEU A 597 8.31 -3.59 30.07
N ILE A 598 7.57 -2.78 29.32
CA ILE A 598 6.52 -1.91 29.82
C ILE A 598 5.21 -2.67 30.00
N SER A 599 5.06 -3.84 29.34
CA SER A 599 3.81 -4.61 29.31
C SER A 599 3.29 -4.97 30.72
N PRO A 600 2.03 -4.64 31.03
CA PRO A 600 1.41 -4.97 32.33
C PRO A 600 0.97 -6.45 32.42
N TRP A 601 0.55 -7.07 31.30
CA TRP A 601 -0.02 -8.42 31.28
C TRP A 601 1.03 -9.49 31.01
N ARG A 602 1.85 -9.77 32.02
CA ARG A 602 2.94 -10.74 31.94
C ARG A 602 2.49 -12.14 32.32
N ILE A 603 3.20 -13.14 31.78
CA ILE A 603 3.04 -14.54 32.21
C ILE A 603 3.64 -14.66 33.60
N SER A 604 2.82 -15.07 34.56
CA SER A 604 3.28 -15.41 35.91
C SER A 604 3.51 -16.92 36.01
N ARG A 605 4.52 -17.30 36.78
CA ARG A 605 4.81 -18.71 37.10
C ARG A 605 4.28 -19.03 38.48
N VAL A 606 3.93 -20.30 38.67
CA VAL A 606 3.54 -20.80 39.99
C VAL A 606 4.78 -21.25 40.77
N PRO A 607 4.77 -21.26 42.09
CA PRO A 607 5.93 -21.63 42.92
C PRO A 607 6.52 -23.02 42.58
N GLN A 608 5.68 -23.95 42.15
CA GLN A 608 6.09 -25.31 41.77
C GLN A 608 6.96 -25.38 40.50
N CYS A 609 7.08 -24.30 39.77
CA CYS A 609 7.87 -24.28 38.51
C CYS A 609 9.39 -24.42 38.73
N ASP A 610 9.89 -24.22 39.93
CA ASP A 610 11.33 -24.31 40.22
C ASP A 610 11.89 -25.75 40.03
N VAL A 611 11.03 -26.73 40.16
CA VAL A 611 11.37 -28.15 40.12
C VAL A 611 11.10 -28.79 38.75
N CYS A 612 10.07 -28.31 38.02
CA CYS A 612 9.49 -29.05 36.89
C CYS A 612 10.27 -28.95 35.58
N LYS A 613 10.93 -27.84 35.26
CA LYS A 613 11.70 -27.53 34.02
C LYS A 613 11.00 -27.84 32.68
N VAL A 614 9.79 -28.41 32.63
CA VAL A 614 9.07 -28.80 31.39
C VAL A 614 8.81 -27.61 30.48
N CYS A 615 8.45 -26.46 31.04
CA CYS A 615 8.25 -25.23 30.25
C CYS A 615 9.56 -24.61 29.77
N GLU A 616 10.64 -24.77 30.55
CA GLU A 616 11.99 -24.31 30.20
C GLU A 616 12.50 -25.01 28.94
N HIS A 617 12.49 -26.35 28.92
CA HIS A 617 12.87 -27.13 27.74
C HIS A 617 11.91 -26.97 26.53
N SER A 618 10.70 -26.50 26.77
CA SER A 618 9.73 -26.27 25.70
C SER A 618 9.77 -24.86 25.14
N CYS A 619 10.53 -23.96 25.76
CA CYS A 619 10.56 -22.55 25.38
C CYS A 619 11.40 -22.36 24.10
N PRO A 620 10.80 -21.96 22.95
CA PRO A 620 11.54 -21.87 21.68
C PRO A 620 12.57 -20.73 21.68
N THR A 621 12.49 -19.77 22.60
CA THR A 621 13.45 -18.66 22.71
C THR A 621 14.38 -18.75 23.89
N GLY A 622 14.21 -19.74 24.78
CA GLY A 622 14.99 -19.85 26.01
C GLY A 622 14.74 -18.73 27.02
N ALA A 623 13.58 -18.07 26.92
CA ALA A 623 13.19 -16.97 27.83
C ALA A 623 12.87 -17.43 29.26
N ILE A 624 12.60 -18.71 29.46
CA ILE A 624 12.29 -19.29 30.77
C ILE A 624 13.56 -19.81 31.41
N ARG A 625 13.91 -19.29 32.60
CA ARG A 625 15.13 -19.65 33.32
C ARG A 625 14.79 -19.83 34.79
N GLY A 626 14.80 -21.08 35.24
CA GLY A 626 14.38 -21.37 36.61
C GLY A 626 13.01 -20.71 36.90
N PRO A 627 12.83 -20.07 38.06
CA PRO A 627 11.57 -19.45 38.44
C PRO A 627 11.23 -18.17 37.68
N ARG A 628 12.14 -17.63 36.92
CA ARG A 628 11.98 -16.33 36.25
C ARG A 628 11.76 -16.49 34.73
N ILE A 629 10.94 -15.59 34.17
CA ILE A 629 10.77 -15.45 32.73
C ILE A 629 11.44 -14.13 32.33
N ASP A 630 12.42 -14.20 31.44
CA ASP A 630 12.97 -13.00 30.82
C ASP A 630 11.99 -12.49 29.77
N PHE A 631 11.24 -11.46 30.13
CA PHE A 631 10.18 -10.94 29.29
C PHE A 631 10.71 -10.24 28.03
N LYS A 632 11.98 -9.77 28.04
CA LYS A 632 12.65 -9.24 26.85
C LYS A 632 12.79 -10.31 25.77
N GLU A 633 12.98 -11.57 26.17
CA GLU A 633 13.20 -12.70 25.28
C GLU A 633 11.91 -13.50 25.01
N CYS A 634 10.87 -13.27 25.77
CA CYS A 634 9.59 -13.95 25.59
C CYS A 634 8.85 -13.46 24.34
N VAL A 635 8.59 -14.33 23.37
CA VAL A 635 7.84 -14.03 22.13
C VAL A 635 6.32 -14.30 22.27
N ARG A 636 5.83 -14.56 23.47
CA ARG A 636 4.39 -14.82 23.71
C ARG A 636 3.80 -15.90 22.79
N CYS A 637 4.54 -16.97 22.56
CA CYS A 637 4.09 -18.10 21.74
C CYS A 637 3.08 -19.02 22.46
N ASP A 638 2.81 -18.76 23.74
CA ASP A 638 1.84 -19.43 24.59
C ASP A 638 2.05 -20.94 24.80
N ILE A 639 3.17 -21.52 24.33
CA ILE A 639 3.46 -22.94 24.54
C ILE A 639 3.53 -23.28 26.03
N CYS A 640 4.08 -22.38 26.86
CA CYS A 640 4.09 -22.58 28.30
C CYS A 640 2.69 -22.34 28.92
N GLU A 641 1.91 -21.36 28.45
CA GLU A 641 0.57 -21.07 28.96
C GLU A 641 -0.44 -22.18 28.66
N THR A 642 -0.29 -22.90 27.53
CA THR A 642 -1.11 -24.08 27.26
C THR A 642 -0.88 -25.23 28.27
N LYS A 643 0.26 -25.22 28.99
CA LYS A 643 0.60 -26.17 30.03
C LYS A 643 0.24 -25.68 31.42
N LEU A 644 -0.10 -24.40 31.60
CA LEU A 644 -0.57 -23.80 32.86
C LEU A 644 -2.07 -23.55 32.77
N ILE A 645 -2.73 -23.57 33.92
CA ILE A 645 -4.09 -23.04 34.06
C ILE A 645 -3.95 -21.54 34.35
N ALA A 646 -3.76 -20.74 33.32
CA ALA A 646 -3.29 -19.35 33.39
C ALA A 646 -4.12 -18.42 34.31
N ARG A 647 -5.42 -18.65 34.43
CA ARG A 647 -6.30 -17.78 35.21
C ARG A 647 -6.35 -18.11 36.73
N SER A 648 -6.02 -19.34 37.10
CA SER A 648 -6.01 -19.78 38.48
C SER A 648 -4.61 -19.83 39.08
N GLY A 649 -3.55 -19.59 38.31
CA GLY A 649 -2.17 -19.71 38.76
C GLY A 649 -1.75 -21.15 39.08
N VAL A 650 -2.53 -22.15 38.65
CA VAL A 650 -2.28 -23.57 38.91
C VAL A 650 -1.71 -24.24 37.65
N CYS A 651 -0.69 -25.07 37.83
CA CYS A 651 -0.13 -25.87 36.75
C CYS A 651 -1.08 -27.04 36.39
N LYS A 652 -1.17 -27.38 35.09
CA LYS A 652 -1.91 -28.56 34.61
C LYS A 652 -1.30 -29.90 35.10
N HIS A 653 -0.01 -29.89 35.47
CA HIS A 653 0.64 -31.05 36.05
C HIS A 653 0.48 -31.01 37.56
N ASP A 654 -0.09 -32.10 38.14
CA ASP A 654 -0.06 -32.27 39.57
C ASP A 654 1.37 -32.56 40.07
N MET A 655 1.65 -32.32 41.34
CA MET A 655 2.99 -32.49 41.92
C MET A 655 3.44 -33.95 41.93
N GLU A 656 2.54 -34.92 42.00
CA GLU A 656 2.85 -36.33 41.94
C GLU A 656 3.38 -36.73 40.57
N THR A 657 2.70 -36.29 39.48
CA THR A 657 3.18 -36.49 38.10
C THR A 657 4.51 -35.81 37.85
N VAL A 658 4.73 -34.62 38.42
CA VAL A 658 5.99 -33.87 38.29
C VAL A 658 7.11 -34.62 39.01
N ASN A 659 6.88 -35.11 40.24
CA ASN A 659 7.86 -35.84 41.01
C ASN A 659 8.25 -37.20 40.37
N ILE A 660 7.27 -37.89 39.77
CA ILE A 660 7.54 -39.14 39.01
C ILE A 660 8.43 -38.85 37.81
N ARG A 661 8.19 -37.76 37.07
CA ARG A 661 9.01 -37.36 35.93
C ARG A 661 10.42 -36.96 36.34
N ILE A 662 10.61 -36.28 37.46
CA ILE A 662 11.91 -35.86 37.96
C ILE A 662 12.69 -37.12 38.38
N LYS A 663 12.11 -38.05 39.12
CA LYS A 663 12.74 -39.32 39.49
C LYS A 663 13.19 -40.13 38.25
N ASN A 664 12.36 -40.18 37.23
CA ASN A 664 12.72 -40.86 35.96
C ASN A 664 13.82 -40.12 35.18
N PHE A 665 13.94 -38.81 35.29
CA PHE A 665 14.99 -38.02 34.65
C PHE A 665 16.32 -38.21 35.37
N ASP A 666 16.34 -38.20 36.70
CA ASP A 666 17.51 -38.44 37.51
C ASP A 666 18.02 -39.88 37.34
N ALA A 667 17.12 -40.85 37.15
CA ALA A 667 17.50 -42.25 36.87
C ALA A 667 18.17 -42.45 35.50
N VAL A 668 17.78 -41.65 34.49
CA VAL A 668 18.37 -41.67 33.13
C VAL A 668 19.72 -40.94 33.07
N THR A 669 19.93 -39.94 33.92
CA THR A 669 21.18 -39.16 33.98
C THR A 669 22.23 -39.81 34.87
N SER A 670 21.86 -40.81 35.68
CA SER A 670 22.77 -41.59 36.55
C SER A 670 23.23 -42.93 35.95
N THR A 671 22.77 -43.25 34.75
CA THR A 671 23.28 -44.34 33.89
C THR A 671 24.05 -43.76 32.71
#